data_a15e5485ed538534ca527e2d5e4b58f1
#
_entry.id   a15e5485ed538534ca527e2d5e4b58f1
#
_cell.length_a   1.000
_cell.length_b   1.000
_cell.length_c   1.000
_cell.angle_alpha   90.00
_cell.angle_beta   90.00
_cell.angle_gamma   90.00
#
_symmetry.space_group_name_H-M   'P 1'
#
loop_
_entity.id
_entity.type
_entity.pdbx_description
1 polymer ?
#
loop_
_entity_poly.entity_id
_entity_poly.type
_entity_poly.pdbx_seq_one_letter_code
_entity_poly.pdbx_strand_id
1 'polypeptide(L)'
;MTSLDPIPLIIEAEEWDYLKRGIQQRMQSFQLFFQDIYDQRNILREGIIPLSLILDNPEFYRECVHLFQPNQSFFQWAACDLAKDSEGNWYVIRDHFSIPPMLSFALQNRLTQNQIFPELYEERLVQSISHFPLELLETLKSCAAAPDQAQIVVLSNATSQTSEFDHHSLARKLGLPVVHPQDLTVRNAVLHYKTIDGLRPIHLLLRCTNSNQLDPLTFNGLAGTPGLIDCLRFGNLQILNAPGTGIIGLRPLLKYTEAMVRYYKEESPILPALPTYLSEDREQFNHLLENKERYLFADRLNTYLSEQEIQKTIQSAPTSLVAHPRMVWDKTPVFDLKTREMIPLPYTLRCFATIRQQEIQIMPGGLTQVWKNEDLFNHSEFIAKDTWVIGGENRRTHRSLPLIRKNEEIPLGSRLAQSLFWMGRYLERAEATARFLYILDEIHRESSNRPQRALPLWQALSVMTGHKEDYLPRLYRKDHAKVSWYLTLDPKNPSSIFYSIQQAQSNASDLLDYIPPEGWTILNRLTQKLSELATTPTQEEETSLFSIRESLDHILNQTSAFHGMLFRTMPHDRGRDFLNLGSYLERSYLTLTALLSLYSDKNMIREESKKEERDIENELLTLLLRGLCTLDNYRRQFQFRSLPLPVAEFLLKDKQAPISLQFCFKRLHSLLSRSHHPSLQTRSEAMLRWANEIELTNLFPLQTISDSKGEPLFLNELQKIRNEIENLANQINDYFFTHQEDYPILFMNEESKPLHEIEVEM
;
A
#
# COMPACT_ATOMS: atom_id res chain seq x y z
N MET A 1 -1.60 -3.81 15.69
CA MET A 1 -1.64 -2.32 15.81
C MET A 1 -1.03 -1.93 17.13
N THR A 2 -0.01 -1.08 17.12
CA THR A 2 0.54 -0.46 18.31
C THR A 2 -0.52 0.49 18.91
N SER A 3 -0.90 0.26 20.17
CA SER A 3 -1.80 1.19 20.88
C SER A 3 -1.03 2.45 21.28
N LEU A 4 -1.69 3.62 21.21
CA LEU A 4 -1.15 4.88 21.69
C LEU A 4 -1.64 5.12 23.12
N ASP A 5 -0.71 5.32 24.04
CA ASP A 5 -1.01 5.77 25.40
C ASP A 5 -1.33 7.28 25.40
N PRO A 6 -2.39 7.73 26.07
CA PRO A 6 -2.76 9.13 26.12
C PRO A 6 -1.77 10.03 26.88
N ILE A 7 -0.92 9.45 27.73
CA ILE A 7 0.02 10.21 28.57
C ILE A 7 1.39 10.28 27.89
N PRO A 8 1.92 11.46 27.54
CA PRO A 8 3.23 11.60 26.91
C PRO A 8 4.38 11.30 27.89
N LEU A 9 5.54 10.95 27.35
CA LEU A 9 6.80 11.07 28.08
C LEU A 9 7.23 12.53 28.07
N ILE A 10 7.53 13.09 29.25
CA ILE A 10 7.96 14.48 29.39
C ILE A 10 9.47 14.53 29.63
N ILE A 11 10.17 15.39 28.87
CA ILE A 11 11.59 15.64 29.01
C ILE A 11 11.80 17.17 29.12
N GLU A 12 12.54 17.59 30.16
CA GLU A 12 12.88 18.99 30.37
C GLU A 12 13.93 19.46 29.35
N ALA A 13 13.93 20.76 29.03
CA ALA A 13 14.83 21.31 28.01
C ALA A 13 16.31 21.07 28.29
N GLU A 14 16.74 21.15 29.56
CA GLU A 14 18.14 20.91 29.95
C GLU A 14 18.57 19.46 29.69
N GLU A 15 17.72 18.50 30.04
CA GLU A 15 17.94 17.08 29.78
C GLU A 15 17.95 16.81 28.27
N TRP A 16 17.03 17.45 27.54
CA TRP A 16 17.00 17.37 26.08
C TRP A 16 18.26 17.92 25.41
N ASP A 17 18.80 19.04 25.88
CA ASP A 17 20.03 19.62 25.36
C ASP A 17 21.25 18.74 25.61
N TYR A 18 21.27 18.01 26.72
CA TYR A 18 22.30 16.98 26.95
C TYR A 18 22.19 15.85 25.94
N LEU A 19 21.01 15.28 25.72
CA LEU A 19 20.75 14.22 24.74
C LEU A 19 21.13 14.68 23.33
N LYS A 20 20.67 15.86 22.95
CA LYS A 20 20.94 16.48 21.64
C LYS A 20 22.43 16.55 21.35
N ARG A 21 23.23 17.10 22.26
CA ARG A 21 24.70 17.21 22.09
C ARG A 21 25.35 15.84 21.94
N GLY A 22 24.97 14.86 22.75
CA GLY A 22 25.51 13.52 22.68
C GLY A 22 25.17 12.79 21.38
N ILE A 23 23.93 12.92 20.91
CA ILE A 23 23.50 12.35 19.62
C ILE A 23 24.26 13.03 18.47
N GLN A 24 24.43 14.36 18.48
CA GLN A 24 25.18 15.08 17.46
C GLN A 24 26.64 14.62 17.39
N GLN A 25 27.32 14.52 18.52
CA GLN A 25 28.71 14.05 18.62
C GLN A 25 28.83 12.63 18.03
N ARG A 26 27.93 11.74 18.41
CA ARG A 26 27.89 10.35 17.96
C ARG A 26 27.72 10.25 16.43
N MET A 27 26.78 11.00 15.87
CA MET A 27 26.50 11.00 14.43
C MET A 27 27.67 11.55 13.60
N GLN A 28 28.34 12.58 14.08
CA GLN A 28 29.56 13.09 13.44
C GLN A 28 30.65 12.06 13.39
N SER A 29 30.86 11.32 14.50
CA SER A 29 31.83 10.23 14.54
C SER A 29 31.50 9.12 13.56
N PHE A 30 30.24 8.75 13.43
CA PHE A 30 29.82 7.73 12.48
C PHE A 30 29.97 8.14 11.01
N GLN A 31 29.82 9.41 10.66
CA GLN A 31 30.10 9.90 9.32
C GLN A 31 31.58 9.67 8.96
N LEU A 32 32.49 10.04 9.86
CA LEU A 32 33.92 9.85 9.68
C LEU A 32 34.28 8.37 9.64
N PHE A 33 33.72 7.57 10.53
CA PHE A 33 33.92 6.13 10.57
C PHE A 33 33.47 5.46 9.26
N PHE A 34 32.27 5.78 8.76
CA PHE A 34 31.75 5.19 7.52
C PHE A 34 32.66 5.54 6.33
N GLN A 35 33.07 6.78 6.24
CA GLN A 35 34.04 7.20 5.22
C GLN A 35 35.35 6.41 5.31
N ASP A 36 35.91 6.29 6.51
CA ASP A 36 37.17 5.62 6.72
C ASP A 36 37.13 4.13 6.35
N ILE A 37 36.10 3.38 6.75
CA ILE A 37 36.01 1.93 6.49
C ILE A 37 35.82 1.59 5.01
N TYR A 38 35.23 2.49 4.22
CA TYR A 38 35.05 2.30 2.78
C TYR A 38 36.16 2.96 1.92
N ASP A 39 37.09 3.70 2.52
CA ASP A 39 38.21 4.35 1.86
C ASP A 39 39.58 3.91 2.47
N GLN A 40 40.14 4.66 3.42
CA GLN A 40 41.47 4.49 3.96
C GLN A 40 41.61 3.36 4.96
N ARG A 41 40.57 3.07 5.74
CA ARG A 41 40.54 2.03 6.78
C ARG A 41 41.53 2.25 7.91
N ASN A 42 41.80 3.50 8.27
CA ASN A 42 42.81 3.86 9.27
C ASN A 42 42.51 3.27 10.64
N ILE A 43 41.26 3.40 11.11
CA ILE A 43 40.86 2.86 12.42
C ILE A 43 41.03 1.34 12.52
N LEU A 44 40.93 0.62 11.39
CA LEU A 44 41.15 -0.83 11.31
C LEU A 44 42.64 -1.14 11.27
N ARG A 45 43.46 -0.34 10.54
CA ARG A 45 44.92 -0.51 10.45
C ARG A 45 45.60 -0.24 11.79
N GLU A 46 45.07 0.71 12.57
CA GLU A 46 45.57 1.02 13.92
C GLU A 46 45.07 0.02 14.98
N GLY A 47 44.24 -0.95 14.60
CA GLY A 47 43.75 -2.00 15.49
C GLY A 47 42.77 -1.55 16.56
N ILE A 48 42.20 -0.35 16.44
CA ILE A 48 41.19 0.16 17.39
C ILE A 48 39.91 -0.67 17.28
N ILE A 49 39.52 -1.03 16.04
CA ILE A 49 38.42 -1.95 15.76
C ILE A 49 38.99 -3.20 15.07
N PRO A 50 38.64 -4.40 15.53
CA PRO A 50 39.07 -5.63 14.87
C PRO A 50 38.61 -5.71 13.42
N LEU A 51 39.52 -6.10 12.52
CA LEU A 51 39.24 -6.21 11.09
C LEU A 51 38.10 -7.21 10.78
N SER A 52 38.07 -8.34 11.53
CA SER A 52 37.05 -9.38 11.43
C SER A 52 35.65 -8.85 11.71
N LEU A 53 35.50 -7.89 12.62
CA LEU A 53 34.24 -7.30 12.97
C LEU A 53 33.55 -6.56 11.80
N ILE A 54 34.38 -6.02 10.90
CA ILE A 54 33.90 -5.26 9.74
C ILE A 54 33.84 -6.17 8.50
N LEU A 55 34.91 -6.86 8.15
CA LEU A 55 34.99 -7.59 6.87
C LEU A 55 34.13 -8.87 6.83
N ASP A 56 33.94 -9.51 7.97
CA ASP A 56 33.09 -10.71 8.08
C ASP A 56 31.62 -10.37 8.32
N ASN A 57 31.28 -9.09 8.26
CA ASN A 57 29.95 -8.62 8.54
C ASN A 57 29.10 -8.61 7.28
N PRO A 58 27.87 -9.18 7.27
CA PRO A 58 26.98 -9.19 6.11
C PRO A 58 26.47 -7.80 5.70
N GLU A 59 26.54 -6.80 6.58
CA GLU A 59 26.19 -5.41 6.27
C GLU A 59 27.38 -4.60 5.71
N PHE A 60 28.60 -5.21 5.64
CA PHE A 60 29.74 -4.62 4.95
C PHE A 60 29.78 -5.11 3.50
N TYR A 61 29.43 -4.24 2.57
CA TYR A 61 29.42 -4.54 1.14
C TYR A 61 30.75 -4.16 0.49
N ARG A 62 31.54 -5.16 0.11
CA ARG A 62 32.87 -4.97 -0.55
C ARG A 62 32.74 -4.21 -1.86
N GLU A 63 31.60 -4.37 -2.52
CA GLU A 63 31.21 -3.72 -3.78
C GLU A 63 31.07 -2.19 -3.63
N CYS A 64 30.88 -1.71 -2.41
CA CYS A 64 30.78 -0.30 -2.08
C CYS A 64 32.16 0.36 -1.77
N VAL A 65 33.24 -0.42 -1.71
CA VAL A 65 34.61 0.12 -1.48
C VAL A 65 35.00 1.04 -2.65
N HIS A 66 35.43 2.25 -2.33
CA HIS A 66 35.76 3.32 -3.31
C HIS A 66 34.57 3.72 -4.23
N LEU A 67 33.34 3.37 -3.87
CA LEU A 67 32.14 3.76 -4.63
C LEU A 67 31.76 5.22 -4.38
N PHE A 68 32.06 5.72 -3.19
CA PHE A 68 31.60 7.04 -2.74
C PHE A 68 32.65 8.12 -3.04
N GLN A 69 32.16 9.28 -3.49
CA GLN A 69 33.02 10.42 -3.77
C GLN A 69 33.51 11.08 -2.46
N PRO A 70 34.73 11.62 -2.42
CA PRO A 70 35.18 12.46 -1.30
C PRO A 70 34.20 13.61 -1.06
N ASN A 71 33.87 13.91 0.19
CA ASN A 71 32.88 14.93 0.60
C ASN A 71 31.41 14.62 0.30
N GLN A 72 31.08 13.42 -0.17
CA GLN A 72 29.70 12.98 -0.28
C GLN A 72 29.14 12.63 1.11
N SER A 73 27.95 13.08 1.43
CA SER A 73 27.25 12.67 2.64
C SER A 73 26.63 11.29 2.44
N PHE A 74 26.90 10.35 3.36
CA PHE A 74 26.48 8.95 3.22
C PHE A 74 25.12 8.66 3.81
N PHE A 75 24.72 9.44 4.80
CA PHE A 75 23.41 9.36 5.40
C PHE A 75 22.92 10.76 5.77
N GLN A 76 21.65 11.02 5.49
CA GLN A 76 21.02 12.31 5.65
C GLN A 76 19.96 12.31 6.76
N TRP A 77 19.57 11.13 7.18
CA TRP A 77 18.70 10.97 8.33
C TRP A 77 19.09 9.72 9.11
N ALA A 78 18.88 9.78 10.41
CA ALA A 78 19.22 8.71 11.32
C ALA A 78 18.26 8.67 12.49
N ALA A 79 18.23 7.54 13.19
CA ALA A 79 17.55 7.45 14.48
C ALA A 79 18.48 6.76 15.49
N CYS A 80 18.23 7.07 16.76
CA CYS A 80 18.99 6.52 17.88
C CYS A 80 18.01 6.14 18.98
N ASP A 81 18.08 4.89 19.46
CA ASP A 81 17.27 4.41 20.57
C ASP A 81 18.05 4.60 21.88
N LEU A 82 17.42 5.31 22.79
CA LEU A 82 17.93 5.62 24.12
C LEU A 82 17.13 4.90 25.19
N ALA A 83 17.75 4.50 26.27
CA ALA A 83 17.10 4.03 27.48
C ALA A 83 17.75 4.68 28.72
N LYS A 84 16.94 4.95 29.73
CA LYS A 84 17.37 5.55 30.99
C LYS A 84 17.40 4.45 32.06
N ASP A 85 18.48 4.37 32.84
CA ASP A 85 18.55 3.45 33.95
C ASP A 85 17.82 4.01 35.21
N SER A 86 17.68 3.18 36.25
CA SER A 86 17.03 3.58 37.50
C SER A 86 17.81 4.64 38.28
N GLU A 87 19.06 4.91 37.96
CA GLU A 87 19.90 5.96 38.56
C GLU A 87 19.78 7.30 37.78
N GLY A 88 19.08 7.31 36.64
CA GLY A 88 18.87 8.49 35.83
C GLY A 88 19.89 8.68 34.70
N ASN A 89 20.74 7.70 34.43
CA ASN A 89 21.73 7.79 33.35
C ASN A 89 21.13 7.32 32.02
N TRP A 90 21.38 8.07 30.94
CA TRP A 90 20.99 7.69 29.61
C TRP A 90 22.06 6.85 28.90
N TYR A 91 21.61 5.81 28.21
CA TYR A 91 22.44 4.95 27.37
C TYR A 91 21.89 4.86 25.97
N VAL A 92 22.80 4.85 24.97
CA VAL A 92 22.43 4.48 23.61
C VAL A 92 22.39 2.96 23.51
N ILE A 93 21.24 2.43 23.13
CA ILE A 93 21.01 0.99 23.02
C ILE A 93 21.01 0.49 21.60
N ARG A 94 20.74 1.37 20.62
CA ARG A 94 20.75 1.04 19.20
C ARG A 94 20.83 2.27 18.33
N ASP A 95 21.52 2.16 17.20
CA ASP A 95 21.60 3.16 16.13
C ASP A 95 20.92 2.65 14.86
N HIS A 96 20.25 3.54 14.14
CA HIS A 96 19.54 3.25 12.91
C HIS A 96 20.01 4.20 11.79
N PHE A 97 20.93 3.73 10.95
CA PHE A 97 21.52 4.52 9.86
C PHE A 97 21.23 3.94 8.48
N SER A 98 20.69 2.71 8.39
CA SER A 98 20.27 2.12 7.13
C SER A 98 18.90 2.65 6.73
N ILE A 99 17.90 2.32 7.53
CA ILE A 99 16.51 2.70 7.38
C ILE A 99 16.00 3.09 8.77
N PRO A 100 16.04 4.39 9.14
CA PRO A 100 15.50 4.84 10.42
C PRO A 100 13.98 4.61 10.47
N PRO A 101 13.45 3.69 11.28
CA PRO A 101 12.06 3.30 11.20
C PRO A 101 11.15 4.15 12.09
N MET A 102 9.88 4.23 11.74
CA MET A 102 8.78 4.74 12.58
C MET A 102 8.77 6.26 12.81
N LEU A 103 9.40 7.06 11.96
CA LEU A 103 9.28 8.51 12.01
C LEU A 103 7.81 8.96 11.84
N SER A 104 7.08 8.32 10.95
CA SER A 104 5.67 8.62 10.69
C SER A 104 4.80 8.39 11.92
N PHE A 105 5.14 7.38 12.73
CA PHE A 105 4.43 7.09 13.98
C PHE A 105 4.66 8.19 15.02
N ALA A 106 5.91 8.67 15.18
CA ALA A 106 6.22 9.78 16.08
C ALA A 106 5.43 11.04 15.69
N LEU A 107 5.40 11.38 14.40
CA LEU A 107 4.66 12.53 13.89
C LEU A 107 3.14 12.36 14.05
N GLN A 108 2.62 11.15 13.85
CA GLN A 108 1.19 10.86 13.99
C GLN A 108 0.76 10.88 15.46
N ASN A 109 1.59 10.35 16.37
CA ASN A 109 1.33 10.39 17.82
C ASN A 109 1.21 11.84 18.30
N ARG A 110 2.15 12.71 17.91
CA ARG A 110 2.12 14.13 18.22
C ARG A 110 0.86 14.82 17.70
N LEU A 111 0.46 14.52 16.45
CA LEU A 111 -0.76 15.08 15.87
C LEU A 111 -2.00 14.65 16.67
N THR A 112 -2.09 13.36 17.02
CA THR A 112 -3.19 12.80 17.79
C THR A 112 -3.26 13.40 19.21
N GLN A 113 -2.12 13.49 19.88
CA GLN A 113 -2.02 14.09 21.20
C GLN A 113 -2.45 15.57 21.22
N ASN A 114 -2.00 16.33 20.22
CA ASN A 114 -2.38 17.75 20.09
C ASN A 114 -3.89 17.92 19.83
N GLN A 115 -4.53 16.97 19.12
CA GLN A 115 -5.99 16.99 18.92
C GLN A 115 -6.77 16.65 20.21
N ILE A 116 -6.21 15.77 21.04
CA ILE A 116 -6.88 15.31 22.29
C ILE A 116 -6.66 16.34 23.41
N PHE A 117 -5.47 16.91 23.52
CA PHE A 117 -5.07 17.79 24.62
C PHE A 117 -4.49 19.13 24.16
N PRO A 118 -5.21 19.93 23.35
CA PRO A 118 -4.67 21.17 22.76
C PRO A 118 -4.26 22.20 23.83
N GLU A 119 -5.04 22.35 24.89
CA GLU A 119 -4.78 23.29 25.97
C GLU A 119 -3.49 22.97 26.74
N LEU A 120 -3.28 21.69 27.09
CA LEU A 120 -2.07 21.25 27.79
C LEU A 120 -0.81 21.43 26.93
N TYR A 121 -0.95 21.26 25.62
CA TYR A 121 0.14 21.43 24.67
C TYR A 121 0.63 22.89 24.64
N GLU A 122 -0.28 23.84 24.65
CA GLU A 122 0.04 25.29 24.67
C GLU A 122 0.57 25.74 26.04
N GLU A 123 -0.08 25.35 27.13
CA GLU A 123 0.34 25.72 28.49
C GLU A 123 1.74 25.22 28.85
N ARG A 124 2.12 24.05 28.41
CA ARG A 124 3.43 23.43 28.71
C ARG A 124 4.53 23.83 27.76
N LEU A 125 4.27 24.72 26.77
CA LEU A 125 5.26 25.19 25.82
C LEU A 125 6.01 24.03 25.14
N VAL A 126 5.28 23.02 24.69
CA VAL A 126 5.84 21.83 24.03
C VAL A 126 6.50 22.22 22.72
N GLN A 127 7.75 21.81 22.52
CA GLN A 127 8.49 22.10 21.29
C GLN A 127 7.86 21.40 20.09
N SER A 128 7.69 22.14 18.98
CA SER A 128 7.05 21.64 17.76
C SER A 128 7.98 20.73 16.94
N ILE A 129 7.42 19.63 16.43
CA ILE A 129 8.10 18.71 15.49
C ILE A 129 7.54 18.80 14.07
N SER A 130 6.57 19.67 13.83
CA SER A 130 5.86 19.76 12.54
C SER A 130 6.75 20.18 11.36
N HIS A 131 7.88 20.84 11.64
CA HIS A 131 8.84 21.27 10.61
C HIS A 131 9.80 20.17 10.17
N PHE A 132 9.96 19.10 10.95
CA PHE A 132 10.96 18.07 10.70
C PHE A 132 10.83 17.39 9.32
N PRO A 133 9.64 17.05 8.79
CA PRO A 133 9.50 16.53 7.43
C PRO A 133 10.01 17.50 6.35
N LEU A 134 9.79 18.80 6.53
CA LEU A 134 10.29 19.81 5.60
C LEU A 134 11.83 19.91 5.67
N GLU A 135 12.41 19.88 6.85
CA GLU A 135 13.85 19.85 7.05
C GLU A 135 14.49 18.61 6.40
N LEU A 136 13.84 17.45 6.53
CA LEU A 136 14.29 16.24 5.85
C LEU A 136 14.21 16.41 4.33
N LEU A 137 13.11 16.92 3.78
CA LEU A 137 12.97 17.16 2.34
C LEU A 137 14.03 18.13 1.80
N GLU A 138 14.29 19.24 2.51
CA GLU A 138 15.35 20.20 2.15
C GLU A 138 16.73 19.56 2.20
N THR A 139 16.98 18.70 3.19
CA THR A 139 18.21 17.94 3.30
C THR A 139 18.38 17.01 2.10
N LEU A 140 17.34 16.25 1.72
CA LEU A 140 17.36 15.39 0.54
C LEU A 140 17.64 16.20 -0.74
N LYS A 141 16.92 17.30 -0.95
CA LYS A 141 17.12 18.17 -2.11
C LYS A 141 18.55 18.73 -2.20
N SER A 142 19.15 19.08 -1.07
CA SER A 142 20.52 19.60 -1.04
C SER A 142 21.58 18.60 -1.51
N CYS A 143 21.27 17.31 -1.56
CA CYS A 143 22.18 16.27 -2.04
C CYS A 143 22.14 16.08 -3.56
N ALA A 144 21.13 16.60 -4.24
CA ALA A 144 21.02 16.51 -5.69
C ALA A 144 21.88 17.57 -6.39
N ALA A 145 22.45 17.22 -7.55
CA ALA A 145 23.26 18.15 -8.34
C ALA A 145 22.47 19.39 -8.82
N ALA A 146 21.17 19.22 -9.07
CA ALA A 146 20.26 20.30 -9.43
C ALA A 146 19.02 20.21 -8.51
N PRO A 147 19.05 20.81 -7.29
CA PRO A 147 18.02 20.66 -6.26
C PRO A 147 16.60 20.97 -6.72
N ASP A 148 16.42 22.01 -7.54
CA ASP A 148 15.12 22.47 -8.02
C ASP A 148 14.52 21.57 -9.13
N GLN A 149 15.32 20.74 -9.79
CA GLN A 149 14.91 19.85 -10.89
C GLN A 149 15.04 18.38 -10.53
N ALA A 150 15.49 18.07 -9.31
CA ALA A 150 15.75 16.72 -8.90
C ALA A 150 14.45 15.92 -8.77
N GLN A 151 14.36 14.82 -9.54
CA GLN A 151 13.32 13.82 -9.35
C GLN A 151 13.73 12.92 -8.19
N ILE A 152 13.01 13.03 -7.08
CA ILE A 152 13.24 12.27 -5.84
C ILE A 152 12.11 11.26 -5.68
N VAL A 153 12.44 10.02 -5.38
CA VAL A 153 11.45 8.97 -5.09
C VAL A 153 11.80 8.22 -3.81
N VAL A 154 10.80 7.64 -3.17
CA VAL A 154 10.97 6.75 -2.00
C VAL A 154 10.91 5.32 -2.48
N LEU A 155 12.00 4.57 -2.38
CA LEU A 155 12.04 3.15 -2.70
C LEU A 155 11.58 2.33 -1.51
N SER A 156 10.48 1.62 -1.67
CA SER A 156 9.94 0.70 -0.67
C SER A 156 9.85 -0.72 -1.23
N ASN A 157 10.20 -1.69 -0.40
CA ASN A 157 9.92 -3.11 -0.60
C ASN A 157 9.47 -3.70 0.75
N ALA A 158 8.44 -3.08 1.33
CA ALA A 158 7.95 -3.42 2.65
C ALA A 158 7.36 -4.83 2.66
N THR A 159 7.74 -5.63 3.67
CA THR A 159 7.24 -6.99 3.88
C THR A 159 6.20 -7.08 5.00
N SER A 160 5.97 -5.98 5.71
CA SER A 160 4.99 -5.88 6.80
C SER A 160 4.09 -4.66 6.64
N GLN A 161 2.85 -4.76 7.09
CA GLN A 161 1.88 -3.64 7.08
C GLN A 161 2.40 -2.41 7.86
N THR A 162 3.14 -2.63 8.94
CA THR A 162 3.71 -1.54 9.75
C THR A 162 4.76 -0.76 8.97
N SER A 163 5.67 -1.46 8.29
CA SER A 163 6.71 -0.82 7.45
C SER A 163 6.08 -0.13 6.24
N GLU A 164 5.11 -0.76 5.61
CA GLU A 164 4.37 -0.20 4.47
C GLU A 164 3.68 1.12 4.85
N PHE A 165 2.96 1.13 5.97
CA PHE A 165 2.34 2.35 6.50
C PHE A 165 3.37 3.45 6.78
N ASP A 166 4.51 3.12 7.40
CA ASP A 166 5.56 4.09 7.73
C ASP A 166 6.13 4.73 6.46
N HIS A 167 6.48 3.91 5.46
CA HIS A 167 7.05 4.39 4.20
C HIS A 167 6.07 5.28 3.40
N HIS A 168 4.82 4.84 3.24
CA HIS A 168 3.78 5.63 2.55
C HIS A 168 3.42 6.91 3.29
N SER A 169 3.31 6.85 4.63
CA SER A 169 3.01 8.03 5.44
C SER A 169 4.16 9.05 5.40
N LEU A 170 5.41 8.58 5.42
CA LEU A 170 6.59 9.43 5.26
C LEU A 170 6.60 10.09 3.88
N ALA A 171 6.46 9.32 2.82
CA ALA A 171 6.44 9.80 1.44
C ALA A 171 5.38 10.87 1.22
N ARG A 172 4.16 10.65 1.73
CA ARG A 172 3.06 11.63 1.68
C ARG A 172 3.40 12.93 2.41
N LYS A 173 4.03 12.86 3.59
CA LYS A 173 4.46 14.04 4.35
C LYS A 173 5.57 14.81 3.64
N LEU A 174 6.40 14.13 2.87
CA LEU A 174 7.46 14.71 2.04
C LEU A 174 6.95 15.17 0.64
N GLY A 175 5.75 14.77 0.23
CA GLY A 175 5.24 15.02 -1.11
C GLY A 175 6.01 14.27 -2.20
N LEU A 176 6.52 13.06 -1.91
CA LEU A 176 7.32 12.23 -2.81
C LEU A 176 6.56 10.98 -3.22
N PRO A 177 6.72 10.48 -4.47
CA PRO A 177 6.12 9.22 -4.88
C PRO A 177 6.83 8.03 -4.23
N VAL A 178 6.05 7.00 -3.85
CA VAL A 178 6.58 5.70 -3.45
C VAL A 178 6.70 4.81 -4.69
N VAL A 179 7.87 4.21 -4.85
CA VAL A 179 8.17 3.28 -5.93
C VAL A 179 8.64 1.94 -5.37
N HIS A 180 8.33 0.86 -6.07
CA HIS A 180 8.84 -0.48 -5.81
C HIS A 180 9.95 -0.82 -6.81
N PRO A 181 10.80 -1.82 -6.57
CA PRO A 181 11.85 -2.22 -7.52
C PRO A 181 11.33 -2.50 -8.93
N GLN A 182 10.13 -3.06 -9.06
CA GLN A 182 9.47 -3.35 -10.34
C GLN A 182 9.01 -2.10 -11.11
N ASP A 183 8.85 -0.97 -10.43
CA ASP A 183 8.50 0.32 -11.05
C ASP A 183 9.72 1.01 -11.68
N LEU A 184 10.90 0.45 -11.49
CA LEU A 184 12.17 1.02 -11.88
C LEU A 184 12.81 0.23 -13.03
N THR A 185 13.62 0.92 -13.82
CA THR A 185 14.49 0.32 -14.84
C THR A 185 15.74 1.15 -15.04
N VAL A 186 16.85 0.51 -15.39
CA VAL A 186 18.11 1.18 -15.69
C VAL A 186 18.36 1.17 -17.19
N ARG A 187 18.61 2.34 -17.78
CA ARG A 187 19.05 2.49 -19.18
C ARG A 187 20.23 3.46 -19.26
N ASN A 188 21.30 3.04 -19.92
CA ASN A 188 22.53 3.85 -20.06
C ASN A 188 23.05 4.39 -18.73
N ALA A 189 23.08 3.53 -17.69
CA ALA A 189 23.46 3.89 -16.31
C ALA A 189 22.67 5.07 -15.72
N VAL A 190 21.42 5.27 -16.14
CA VAL A 190 20.47 6.20 -15.54
C VAL A 190 19.26 5.41 -15.04
N LEU A 191 18.89 5.63 -13.79
CA LEU A 191 17.69 5.03 -13.21
C LEU A 191 16.44 5.76 -13.70
N HIS A 192 15.44 5.01 -14.11
CA HIS A 192 14.16 5.58 -14.57
C HIS A 192 12.98 5.00 -13.82
N TYR A 193 11.97 5.85 -13.61
CA TYR A 193 10.64 5.49 -13.13
C TYR A 193 9.74 5.20 -14.33
N LYS A 194 9.08 4.04 -14.32
CA LYS A 194 8.09 3.64 -15.34
C LYS A 194 6.79 4.36 -15.08
N THR A 195 6.42 5.25 -15.97
CA THR A 195 5.18 6.05 -15.87
C THR A 195 4.27 5.83 -17.07
N ILE A 196 3.01 6.22 -16.95
CA ILE A 196 2.04 6.16 -18.05
C ILE A 196 2.43 7.03 -19.28
N ASP A 197 3.35 7.99 -19.09
CA ASP A 197 3.84 8.87 -20.13
C ASP A 197 5.28 8.50 -20.58
N GLY A 198 5.75 7.28 -20.23
CA GLY A 198 7.08 6.77 -20.55
C GLY A 198 8.06 6.80 -19.36
N LEU A 199 9.34 6.64 -19.68
CA LEU A 199 10.40 6.57 -18.66
C LEU A 199 10.80 7.97 -18.18
N ARG A 200 10.84 8.19 -16.87
CA ARG A 200 11.27 9.45 -16.24
C ARG A 200 12.55 9.22 -15.45
N PRO A 201 13.63 9.99 -15.68
CA PRO A 201 14.88 9.82 -14.96
C PRO A 201 14.72 10.15 -13.48
N ILE A 202 15.37 9.37 -12.61
CA ILE A 202 15.45 9.58 -11.16
C ILE A 202 16.85 10.05 -10.83
N HIS A 203 16.96 11.10 -10.01
CA HIS A 203 18.23 11.67 -9.59
C HIS A 203 18.60 11.31 -8.16
N LEU A 204 17.58 11.10 -7.30
CA LEU A 204 17.76 10.75 -5.91
C LEU A 204 16.73 9.71 -5.45
N LEU A 205 17.25 8.68 -4.77
CA LEU A 205 16.50 7.57 -4.22
C LEU A 205 16.56 7.62 -2.69
N LEU A 206 15.44 7.93 -2.02
CA LEU A 206 15.32 7.72 -0.58
C LEU A 206 15.02 6.25 -0.33
N ARG A 207 15.98 5.55 0.24
CA ARG A 207 15.93 4.10 0.41
C ARG A 207 15.20 3.72 1.71
N CYS A 208 14.11 2.98 1.58
CA CYS A 208 13.39 2.31 2.65
C CYS A 208 13.41 0.78 2.47
N THR A 209 14.50 0.25 1.94
CA THR A 209 14.74 -1.19 1.72
C THR A 209 16.18 -1.55 2.08
N ASN A 210 16.43 -2.83 2.37
CA ASN A 210 17.77 -3.30 2.71
C ASN A 210 18.74 -3.19 1.52
N SER A 211 20.03 -2.99 1.80
CA SER A 211 21.05 -2.81 0.75
C SER A 211 21.12 -3.99 -0.22
N ASN A 212 21.00 -5.22 0.27
CA ASN A 212 21.01 -6.43 -0.56
C ASN A 212 19.79 -6.58 -1.49
N GLN A 213 18.77 -5.75 -1.33
CA GLN A 213 17.57 -5.70 -2.17
C GLN A 213 17.60 -4.53 -3.16
N LEU A 214 18.72 -3.84 -3.34
CA LEU A 214 18.84 -2.74 -4.28
C LEU A 214 19.13 -3.22 -5.70
N ASP A 215 20.14 -4.05 -5.84
CA ASP A 215 20.65 -4.52 -7.13
C ASP A 215 21.03 -6.00 -7.06
N PRO A 216 20.27 -6.90 -7.69
CA PRO A 216 20.55 -8.33 -7.66
C PRO A 216 21.85 -8.71 -8.38
N LEU A 217 22.33 -7.90 -9.34
CA LEU A 217 23.58 -8.15 -10.05
C LEU A 217 24.80 -7.83 -9.19
N THR A 218 24.68 -6.84 -8.31
CA THR A 218 25.80 -6.40 -7.45
C THR A 218 25.83 -7.17 -6.14
N PHE A 219 24.69 -7.35 -5.48
CA PHE A 219 24.63 -7.88 -4.10
C PHE A 219 24.18 -9.34 -4.02
N ASN A 220 24.10 -10.06 -5.13
CA ASN A 220 23.60 -11.44 -5.20
C ASN A 220 22.23 -11.64 -4.53
N GLY A 221 21.40 -10.60 -4.53
CA GLY A 221 20.04 -10.62 -3.99
C GLY A 221 19.05 -11.25 -4.95
N LEU A 222 17.87 -11.63 -4.42
CA LEU A 222 16.76 -12.17 -5.22
C LEU A 222 15.80 -11.09 -5.74
N ALA A 223 15.94 -9.85 -5.23
CA ALA A 223 15.05 -8.74 -5.54
C ALA A 223 15.86 -7.45 -5.72
N GLY A 224 15.27 -6.48 -6.40
CA GLY A 224 15.88 -5.18 -6.66
C GLY A 224 15.77 -4.77 -8.13
N THR A 225 16.47 -3.71 -8.49
CA THR A 225 16.52 -3.19 -9.87
C THR A 225 17.89 -3.48 -10.46
N PRO A 226 18.02 -4.37 -11.46
CA PRO A 226 19.30 -4.72 -12.07
C PRO A 226 20.06 -3.50 -12.60
N GLY A 227 21.35 -3.35 -12.24
CA GLY A 227 22.22 -2.25 -12.67
C GLY A 227 22.02 -0.95 -11.90
N LEU A 228 21.25 -0.95 -10.82
CA LEU A 228 21.02 0.25 -10.01
C LEU A 228 22.29 0.80 -9.40
N ILE A 229 23.20 -0.06 -8.94
CA ILE A 229 24.51 0.36 -8.37
C ILE A 229 25.42 0.96 -9.42
N ASP A 230 25.30 0.58 -10.69
CA ASP A 230 26.05 1.24 -11.75
C ASP A 230 25.62 2.71 -11.94
N CYS A 231 24.34 3.02 -11.76
CA CYS A 231 23.87 4.41 -11.77
C CYS A 231 24.56 5.25 -10.67
N LEU A 232 24.75 4.67 -9.48
CA LEU A 232 25.49 5.32 -8.38
C LEU A 232 26.98 5.45 -8.73
N ARG A 233 27.59 4.41 -9.29
CA ARG A 233 29.02 4.38 -9.67
C ARG A 233 29.35 5.40 -10.74
N PHE A 234 28.46 5.64 -11.69
CA PHE A 234 28.60 6.66 -12.72
C PHE A 234 28.21 8.08 -12.27
N GLY A 235 27.77 8.24 -11.02
CA GLY A 235 27.38 9.54 -10.45
C GLY A 235 26.04 10.09 -10.96
N ASN A 236 25.24 9.26 -11.65
CA ASN A 236 23.94 9.64 -12.20
C ASN A 236 22.80 9.50 -11.19
N LEU A 237 23.04 8.86 -10.03
CA LEU A 237 22.07 8.61 -8.99
C LEU A 237 22.70 8.87 -7.61
N GLN A 238 21.92 9.48 -6.73
CA GLN A 238 22.21 9.53 -5.29
C GLN A 238 21.28 8.55 -4.56
N ILE A 239 21.83 7.73 -3.66
CA ILE A 239 21.05 6.80 -2.81
C ILE A 239 21.23 7.22 -1.36
N LEU A 240 20.12 7.53 -0.68
CA LEU A 240 20.10 8.01 0.70
C LEU A 240 19.17 7.10 1.55
N ASN A 241 19.65 6.56 2.66
CA ASN A 241 21.04 6.49 3.08
C ASN A 241 21.83 5.49 2.21
N ALA A 242 23.12 5.71 2.11
CA ALA A 242 24.00 4.91 1.23
C ALA A 242 23.93 3.41 1.54
N PRO A 243 24.14 2.53 0.54
CA PRO A 243 24.32 1.11 0.78
C PRO A 243 25.47 0.85 1.76
N GLY A 244 25.32 -0.12 2.66
CA GLY A 244 26.34 -0.46 3.67
C GLY A 244 26.25 0.34 4.98
N THR A 245 25.40 1.37 5.08
CA THR A 245 25.21 2.11 6.34
C THR A 245 24.60 1.28 7.47
N GLY A 246 24.03 0.11 7.15
CA GLY A 246 23.53 -0.86 8.12
C GLY A 246 24.57 -1.36 9.12
N ILE A 247 25.85 -1.35 8.73
CA ILE A 247 26.94 -1.76 9.60
C ILE A 247 26.99 -0.97 10.91
N ILE A 248 26.64 0.32 10.88
CA ILE A 248 26.65 1.21 12.05
C ILE A 248 25.65 0.74 13.12
N GLY A 249 24.51 0.19 12.70
CA GLY A 249 23.44 -0.26 13.61
C GLY A 249 23.66 -1.61 14.27
N LEU A 250 24.81 -2.23 14.09
CA LEU A 250 25.10 -3.55 14.65
C LEU A 250 25.57 -3.49 16.09
N ARG A 251 25.03 -4.38 16.93
CA ARG A 251 25.34 -4.43 18.36
C ARG A 251 26.82 -4.53 18.69
N PRO A 252 27.63 -5.34 17.98
CA PRO A 252 29.06 -5.41 18.25
C PRO A 252 29.79 -4.06 18.20
N LEU A 253 29.33 -3.13 17.33
CA LEU A 253 29.92 -1.81 17.19
C LEU A 253 29.65 -0.90 18.38
N LEU A 254 28.61 -1.17 19.20
CA LEU A 254 28.34 -0.41 20.42
C LEU A 254 29.56 -0.41 21.35
N LYS A 255 30.31 -1.53 21.44
CA LYS A 255 31.55 -1.64 22.21
C LYS A 255 32.61 -0.60 21.82
N TYR A 256 32.65 -0.24 20.55
CA TYR A 256 33.70 0.62 20.00
C TYR A 256 33.27 2.06 19.77
N THR A 257 32.02 2.40 20.01
CA THR A 257 31.49 3.74 19.70
C THR A 257 32.23 4.84 20.46
N GLU A 258 32.51 4.62 21.75
CA GLU A 258 33.28 5.59 22.53
C GLU A 258 34.73 5.75 22.00
N ALA A 259 35.33 4.67 21.58
CA ALA A 259 36.68 4.71 20.95
C ALA A 259 36.62 5.47 19.61
N MET A 260 35.57 5.31 18.82
CA MET A 260 35.35 6.10 17.58
C MET A 260 35.23 7.59 17.88
N VAL A 261 34.50 8.00 18.91
CA VAL A 261 34.38 9.41 19.30
C VAL A 261 35.74 9.98 19.66
N ARG A 262 36.53 9.26 20.51
CA ARG A 262 37.90 9.69 20.90
C ARG A 262 38.81 9.76 19.69
N TYR A 263 38.74 8.81 18.79
CA TYR A 263 39.61 8.71 17.61
C TYR A 263 39.33 9.81 16.57
N TYR A 264 38.10 9.97 16.17
CA TYR A 264 37.75 10.89 15.09
C TYR A 264 37.51 12.34 15.54
N LYS A 265 37.06 12.53 16.80
CA LYS A 265 36.69 13.86 17.31
C LYS A 265 37.70 14.41 18.31
N GLU A 266 38.57 13.57 18.85
CA GLU A 266 39.49 13.92 19.96
C GLU A 266 38.74 14.44 21.20
N GLU A 267 37.47 14.00 21.39
CA GLU A 267 36.58 14.42 22.43
C GLU A 267 36.23 13.26 23.38
N SER A 268 35.81 13.60 24.60
CA SER A 268 35.20 12.62 25.50
C SER A 268 33.76 12.33 25.10
N PRO A 269 33.32 11.05 25.07
CA PRO A 269 31.92 10.70 24.76
C PRO A 269 30.95 11.36 25.74
N ILE A 270 29.90 11.98 25.22
CA ILE A 270 28.85 12.62 26.03
C ILE A 270 27.81 11.60 26.45
N LEU A 271 27.31 10.78 25.49
CA LEU A 271 26.35 9.72 25.73
C LEU A 271 27.06 8.35 25.71
N PRO A 272 27.03 7.60 26.82
CA PRO A 272 27.58 6.24 26.85
C PRO A 272 26.73 5.30 26.00
N ALA A 273 27.38 4.32 25.40
CA ALA A 273 26.72 3.19 24.78
C ALA A 273 26.38 2.11 25.84
N LEU A 274 25.37 1.28 25.56
CA LEU A 274 25.08 0.12 26.38
C LEU A 274 26.35 -0.76 26.50
N PRO A 275 26.80 -1.13 27.69
CA PRO A 275 27.97 -1.98 27.86
C PRO A 275 27.81 -3.27 27.05
N THR A 276 28.81 -3.53 26.21
CA THR A 276 28.75 -4.60 25.20
C THR A 276 29.99 -5.46 25.28
N TYR A 277 29.78 -6.77 25.40
CA TYR A 277 30.82 -7.78 25.51
C TYR A 277 30.76 -8.70 24.30
N LEU A 278 31.92 -9.00 23.72
CA LEU A 278 32.01 -9.84 22.53
C LEU A 278 32.66 -11.20 22.90
N SER A 279 32.17 -12.25 22.27
CA SER A 279 32.63 -13.63 22.48
C SER A 279 34.06 -13.92 21.98
N GLU A 280 34.67 -12.96 21.31
CA GLU A 280 36.09 -13.02 20.86
C GLU A 280 37.06 -13.00 22.04
N ASP A 281 36.75 -12.32 23.13
CA ASP A 281 37.44 -12.36 24.40
C ASP A 281 36.94 -13.57 25.23
N ARG A 282 37.65 -14.72 25.06
CA ARG A 282 37.21 -16.01 25.60
C ARG A 282 37.16 -16.03 27.12
N GLU A 283 38.14 -15.42 27.81
CA GLU A 283 38.19 -15.42 29.27
C GLU A 283 37.01 -14.62 29.86
N GLN A 284 36.83 -13.42 29.36
CA GLN A 284 35.74 -12.56 29.76
C GLN A 284 34.37 -13.20 29.43
N PHE A 285 34.27 -13.79 28.21
CA PHE A 285 32.99 -14.37 27.77
C PHE A 285 32.62 -15.64 28.54
N ASN A 286 33.56 -16.49 28.93
CA ASN A 286 33.30 -17.64 29.81
C ASN A 286 32.73 -17.18 31.14
N HIS A 287 33.29 -16.12 31.73
CA HIS A 287 32.76 -15.54 32.95
C HIS A 287 31.31 -15.02 32.81
N LEU A 288 30.98 -14.47 31.63
CA LEU A 288 29.60 -14.04 31.35
C LEU A 288 28.64 -15.23 31.23
N LEU A 289 29.07 -16.34 30.63
CA LEU A 289 28.29 -17.55 30.50
C LEU A 289 28.06 -18.25 31.87
N GLU A 290 29.00 -18.18 32.77
CA GLU A 290 28.85 -18.67 34.15
C GLU A 290 27.80 -17.85 34.92
N ASN A 291 27.63 -16.56 34.56
CA ASN A 291 26.70 -15.64 35.20
C ASN A 291 25.54 -15.24 34.24
N LYS A 292 25.11 -16.16 33.38
CA LYS A 292 24.17 -15.89 32.27
C LYS A 292 22.86 -15.20 32.70
N GLU A 293 22.42 -15.39 33.93
CA GLU A 293 21.21 -14.75 34.48
C GLU A 293 21.30 -13.21 34.53
N ARG A 294 22.55 -12.68 34.60
CA ARG A 294 22.81 -11.24 34.67
C ARG A 294 22.99 -10.59 33.31
N TYR A 295 22.97 -11.40 32.24
CA TYR A 295 23.26 -10.91 30.87
C TYR A 295 22.18 -11.35 29.90
N LEU A 296 22.03 -10.54 28.85
CA LEU A 296 21.23 -10.82 27.66
C LEU A 296 22.20 -11.14 26.51
N PHE A 297 21.94 -12.23 25.82
CA PHE A 297 22.77 -12.65 24.71
C PHE A 297 22.05 -12.44 23.38
N ALA A 298 22.76 -11.94 22.40
CA ALA A 298 22.28 -11.72 21.06
C ALA A 298 23.30 -12.25 20.03
N ASP A 299 22.81 -12.50 18.81
CA ASP A 299 23.68 -12.70 17.66
C ASP A 299 24.23 -11.36 17.12
N ARG A 300 25.16 -11.43 16.16
CA ARG A 300 25.72 -10.23 15.51
C ARG A 300 24.69 -9.43 14.68
N LEU A 301 23.57 -10.06 14.31
CA LEU A 301 22.50 -9.47 13.52
C LEU A 301 21.37 -8.85 14.37
N ASN A 302 21.64 -8.68 15.67
CA ASN A 302 20.71 -8.04 16.61
C ASN A 302 19.52 -8.92 17.08
N THR A 303 19.54 -10.25 16.87
CA THR A 303 18.53 -11.15 17.37
C THR A 303 18.93 -11.63 18.77
N TYR A 304 18.07 -11.42 19.77
CA TYR A 304 18.26 -12.00 21.10
C TYR A 304 17.97 -13.48 21.08
N LEU A 305 18.81 -14.23 21.79
CA LEU A 305 18.81 -15.69 21.75
C LEU A 305 18.22 -16.27 23.03
N SER A 306 17.40 -17.29 22.86
CA SER A 306 16.95 -18.17 23.94
C SER A 306 18.10 -19.01 24.46
N GLU A 307 17.95 -19.60 25.64
CA GLU A 307 19.00 -20.42 26.28
C GLU A 307 19.45 -21.60 25.38
N GLN A 308 18.51 -22.23 24.68
CA GLN A 308 18.82 -23.31 23.73
C GLN A 308 19.61 -22.81 22.49
N GLU A 309 19.26 -21.66 22.02
CA GLU A 309 19.93 -21.04 20.87
C GLU A 309 21.34 -20.57 21.25
N ILE A 310 21.55 -20.04 22.45
CA ILE A 310 22.88 -19.68 22.97
C ILE A 310 23.79 -20.90 22.96
N GLN A 311 23.36 -22.04 23.50
CA GLN A 311 24.16 -23.26 23.53
C GLN A 311 24.49 -23.78 22.13
N LYS A 312 23.51 -23.72 21.20
CA LYS A 312 23.72 -24.11 19.81
C LYS A 312 24.71 -23.20 19.11
N THR A 313 24.62 -21.89 19.34
CA THR A 313 25.50 -20.89 18.71
C THR A 313 26.92 -20.98 19.26
N ILE A 314 27.12 -21.26 20.55
CA ILE A 314 28.43 -21.51 21.14
C ILE A 314 29.15 -22.68 20.45
N GLN A 315 28.40 -23.72 20.11
CA GLN A 315 28.95 -24.92 19.45
C GLN A 315 29.26 -24.68 17.96
N SER A 316 28.42 -23.93 17.25
CA SER A 316 28.54 -23.76 15.79
C SER A 316 29.36 -22.51 15.37
N ALA A 317 29.28 -21.44 16.13
CA ALA A 317 29.90 -20.16 15.82
C ALA A 317 30.25 -19.37 17.09
N PRO A 318 31.25 -19.83 17.88
CA PRO A 318 31.56 -19.29 19.20
C PRO A 318 31.93 -17.81 19.21
N THR A 319 32.34 -17.25 18.06
CA THR A 319 32.74 -15.84 17.93
C THR A 319 31.60 -14.92 17.49
N SER A 320 30.37 -15.45 17.36
CA SER A 320 29.23 -14.69 16.83
C SER A 320 28.32 -14.08 17.89
N LEU A 321 28.59 -14.31 19.17
CA LEU A 321 27.75 -13.86 20.26
C LEU A 321 28.15 -12.50 20.82
N VAL A 322 27.12 -11.77 21.23
CA VAL A 322 27.21 -10.47 21.92
C VAL A 322 26.44 -10.57 23.22
N ALA A 323 26.98 -10.04 24.32
CA ALA A 323 26.30 -10.00 25.61
C ALA A 323 26.16 -8.56 26.13
N HIS A 324 25.00 -8.27 26.72
CA HIS A 324 24.72 -7.01 27.42
C HIS A 324 24.30 -7.29 28.84
N PRO A 325 24.65 -6.45 29.82
CA PRO A 325 24.16 -6.62 31.19
C PRO A 325 22.64 -6.42 31.24
N ARG A 326 21.97 -7.18 32.10
CA ARG A 326 20.57 -6.90 32.47
C ARG A 326 20.57 -5.71 33.39
N MET A 327 20.13 -4.57 32.87
CA MET A 327 20.02 -3.31 33.60
C MET A 327 18.60 -3.16 34.18
N VAL A 328 18.51 -2.44 35.28
CA VAL A 328 17.22 -1.97 35.80
C VAL A 328 16.90 -0.64 35.12
N TRP A 329 15.87 -0.66 34.29
CA TRP A 329 15.48 0.51 33.51
C TRP A 329 14.49 1.40 34.27
N ASP A 330 14.57 2.69 34.01
CA ASP A 330 13.57 3.68 34.44
C ASP A 330 12.19 3.35 33.82
N LYS A 331 11.13 3.73 34.53
CA LYS A 331 9.74 3.40 34.15
C LYS A 331 8.90 4.64 33.96
N THR A 332 8.06 4.63 32.93
CA THR A 332 7.07 5.67 32.66
C THR A 332 5.66 5.18 33.01
N PRO A 333 4.79 6.03 33.58
CA PRO A 333 3.40 5.64 33.84
C PRO A 333 2.64 5.40 32.53
N VAL A 334 1.88 4.32 32.46
CA VAL A 334 1.02 3.93 31.32
C VAL A 334 -0.39 3.71 31.85
N PHE A 335 -1.39 4.21 31.14
CA PHE A 335 -2.79 4.00 31.49
C PHE A 335 -3.30 2.65 30.98
N ASP A 336 -3.59 1.73 31.88
CA ASP A 336 -4.22 0.46 31.51
C ASP A 336 -5.74 0.62 31.39
N LEU A 337 -6.25 0.44 30.17
CA LEU A 337 -7.68 0.55 29.85
C LEU A 337 -8.54 -0.52 30.54
N LYS A 338 -7.95 -1.67 30.91
CA LYS A 338 -8.69 -2.77 31.59
C LYS A 338 -8.85 -2.54 33.06
N THR A 339 -7.75 -2.21 33.75
CA THR A 339 -7.75 -1.96 35.22
C THR A 339 -8.13 -0.53 35.55
N ARG A 340 -8.01 0.40 34.62
CA ARG A 340 -8.15 1.86 34.78
C ARG A 340 -7.13 2.44 35.79
N GLU A 341 -5.97 1.82 35.89
CA GLU A 341 -4.89 2.21 36.78
C GLU A 341 -3.65 2.65 35.98
N MET A 342 -2.77 3.38 36.65
CA MET A 342 -1.47 3.79 36.11
C MET A 342 -0.44 2.71 36.47
N ILE A 343 0.14 2.08 35.46
CA ILE A 343 1.14 1.03 35.61
C ILE A 343 2.50 1.58 35.17
N PRO A 344 3.54 1.53 36.03
CA PRO A 344 4.90 1.94 35.63
C PRO A 344 5.56 0.83 34.82
N LEU A 345 5.91 1.14 33.55
CA LEU A 345 6.56 0.21 32.64
C LEU A 345 7.85 0.79 32.07
N PRO A 346 8.86 -0.05 31.76
CA PRO A 346 10.11 0.37 31.18
C PRO A 346 9.90 0.86 29.74
N TYR A 347 10.76 1.79 29.30
CA TYR A 347 10.62 2.45 28.01
C TYR A 347 11.95 2.66 27.31
N THR A 348 11.86 2.84 25.99
CA THR A 348 12.93 3.35 25.15
C THR A 348 12.46 4.59 24.40
N LEU A 349 13.37 5.51 24.12
CA LEU A 349 13.12 6.72 23.37
C LEU A 349 13.87 6.68 22.04
N ARG A 350 13.15 6.66 20.92
CA ARG A 350 13.73 6.80 19.58
C ARG A 350 13.76 8.26 19.17
N CYS A 351 14.97 8.81 19.09
CA CYS A 351 15.23 10.17 18.60
C CYS A 351 15.55 10.13 17.11
N PHE A 352 15.09 11.15 16.37
CA PHE A 352 15.32 11.28 14.93
C PHE A 352 16.20 12.51 14.64
N ALA A 353 17.06 12.37 13.64
CA ALA A 353 17.95 13.43 13.21
C ALA A 353 18.01 13.56 11.70
N THR A 354 18.20 14.79 11.21
CA THR A 354 18.60 15.08 9.82
C THR A 354 20.01 15.63 9.80
N ILE A 355 20.74 15.35 8.71
CA ILE A 355 22.15 15.71 8.55
C ILE A 355 22.30 16.42 7.22
N ARG A 356 22.50 17.74 7.28
CA ARG A 356 22.69 18.58 6.11
C ARG A 356 24.09 19.17 6.13
N GLN A 357 24.94 18.76 5.19
CA GLN A 357 26.35 19.09 5.15
C GLN A 357 27.07 18.64 6.44
N GLN A 358 27.37 19.55 7.36
CA GLN A 358 27.94 19.24 8.68
C GLN A 358 27.01 19.59 9.84
N GLU A 359 25.85 20.17 9.54
CA GLU A 359 24.86 20.53 10.54
C GLU A 359 23.92 19.36 10.81
N ILE A 360 23.85 18.94 12.07
CA ILE A 360 22.98 17.86 12.54
C ILE A 360 21.84 18.47 13.35
N GLN A 361 20.62 18.30 12.87
CA GLN A 361 19.41 18.75 13.54
C GLN A 361 18.67 17.57 14.14
N ILE A 362 18.36 17.66 15.43
CA ILE A 362 17.63 16.62 16.16
C ILE A 362 16.17 17.07 16.32
N MET A 363 15.22 16.21 15.95
CA MET A 363 13.81 16.45 16.17
C MET A 363 13.51 16.55 17.70
N PRO A 364 12.91 17.63 18.20
CA PRO A 364 12.68 17.79 19.63
C PRO A 364 11.60 16.80 20.14
N GLY A 365 12.05 15.70 20.73
CA GLY A 365 11.23 14.57 21.15
C GLY A 365 11.51 13.33 20.32
N GLY A 366 10.51 12.49 20.14
CA GLY A 366 10.70 11.23 19.43
C GLY A 366 9.52 10.27 19.59
N LEU A 367 9.77 9.00 19.35
CA LEU A 367 8.84 7.92 19.59
C LEU A 367 9.24 7.19 20.88
N THR A 368 8.45 7.35 21.93
CA THR A 368 8.61 6.52 23.14
C THR A 368 7.91 5.18 22.92
N GLN A 369 8.66 4.11 23.13
CA GLN A 369 8.19 2.73 23.03
C GLN A 369 8.20 2.13 24.45
N VAL A 370 7.04 1.72 24.94
CA VAL A 370 6.88 1.17 26.29
C VAL A 370 6.69 -0.33 26.21
N TRP A 371 7.41 -1.06 27.03
CA TRP A 371 7.52 -2.51 26.97
C TRP A 371 6.82 -3.13 28.17
N LYS A 372 6.03 -4.18 27.96
CA LYS A 372 5.32 -4.88 29.03
C LYS A 372 6.23 -5.70 29.95
N ASN A 373 7.41 -6.05 29.46
CA ASN A 373 8.40 -6.83 30.18
C ASN A 373 9.65 -6.00 30.44
N GLU A 374 10.40 -6.34 31.46
CA GLU A 374 11.65 -5.64 31.83
C GLU A 374 12.78 -5.82 30.84
N ASP A 375 12.71 -6.84 29.95
CA ASP A 375 13.63 -7.02 28.86
C ASP A 375 13.20 -6.14 27.66
N LEU A 376 13.76 -4.92 27.53
CA LEU A 376 13.47 -3.93 26.48
C LEU A 376 13.67 -4.45 25.03
N PHE A 377 14.16 -5.66 24.87
CA PHE A 377 14.80 -6.08 23.63
C PHE A 377 14.15 -7.28 22.95
N ASN A 378 13.23 -7.96 23.62
CA ASN A 378 12.77 -9.31 23.20
C ASN A 378 11.35 -9.34 22.61
N HIS A 379 10.72 -8.19 22.31
CA HIS A 379 9.31 -8.18 21.93
C HIS A 379 9.02 -7.42 20.64
N SER A 380 8.09 -7.96 19.86
CA SER A 380 7.55 -7.34 18.65
C SER A 380 6.44 -6.31 18.94
N GLU A 381 5.88 -6.30 20.15
CA GLU A 381 4.75 -5.43 20.53
C GLU A 381 5.13 -4.47 21.65
N PHE A 382 4.91 -3.20 21.43
CA PHE A 382 5.08 -2.12 22.40
C PHE A 382 3.85 -1.22 22.42
N ILE A 383 3.69 -0.45 23.51
CA ILE A 383 2.73 0.64 23.60
C ILE A 383 3.46 1.91 23.16
N ALA A 384 2.93 2.63 22.18
CA ALA A 384 3.52 3.88 21.74
C ALA A 384 3.10 5.04 22.65
N LYS A 385 4.02 5.96 22.93
CA LYS A 385 3.72 7.25 23.59
C LYS A 385 4.32 8.37 22.77
N ASP A 386 3.71 9.56 22.82
CA ASP A 386 4.37 10.78 22.36
C ASP A 386 5.45 11.22 23.36
N THR A 387 6.42 11.99 22.90
CA THR A 387 7.50 12.53 23.74
C THR A 387 7.46 14.05 23.67
N TRP A 388 7.18 14.70 24.77
CA TRP A 388 7.12 16.16 24.89
C TRP A 388 8.41 16.71 25.47
N VAL A 389 9.10 17.54 24.72
CA VAL A 389 10.18 18.36 25.23
C VAL A 389 9.58 19.70 25.65
N ILE A 390 9.64 20.00 26.96
CA ILE A 390 9.03 21.18 27.54
C ILE A 390 10.08 22.17 28.01
N GLY A 391 9.73 23.46 27.97
CA GLY A 391 10.65 24.53 28.32
C GLY A 391 11.61 24.89 27.18
N GLY A 392 12.52 25.81 27.41
CA GLY A 392 13.42 26.33 26.41
C GLY A 392 12.80 27.51 25.63
N GLU A 393 13.63 28.31 24.96
CA GLU A 393 13.15 29.32 24.05
C GLU A 393 12.40 28.65 22.91
N ASN A 394 11.11 28.91 22.85
CA ASN A 394 10.28 28.59 21.69
C ASN A 394 10.76 29.50 20.54
N ARG A 395 11.95 29.22 20.02
CA ARG A 395 12.41 29.86 18.78
C ARG A 395 11.44 29.40 17.72
N ARG A 396 10.32 30.13 17.58
CA ARG A 396 9.64 30.26 16.29
C ARG A 396 10.74 30.79 15.35
N THR A 397 11.57 29.92 14.86
CA THR A 397 12.38 30.25 13.70
C THR A 397 11.38 30.50 12.59
N HIS A 398 10.97 31.78 12.47
CA HIS A 398 10.43 32.32 11.24
C HIS A 398 11.58 32.30 10.22
N ARG A 399 12.07 31.07 9.90
CA ARG A 399 12.66 30.89 8.59
C ARG A 399 11.50 31.13 7.65
N SER A 400 11.57 32.21 6.87
CA SER A 400 10.69 32.46 5.75
C SER A 400 10.58 31.14 5.01
N LEU A 401 9.39 30.51 5.06
CA LEU A 401 9.11 29.31 4.29
C LEU A 401 9.59 29.61 2.87
N PRO A 402 10.48 28.82 2.30
CA PRO A 402 10.85 29.02 0.91
C PRO A 402 9.55 29.03 0.13
N LEU A 403 9.40 30.00 -0.78
CA LEU A 403 8.25 30.08 -1.67
C LEU A 403 8.05 28.68 -2.27
N ILE A 404 6.99 27.99 -1.82
CA ILE A 404 6.65 26.67 -2.33
C ILE A 404 6.32 26.90 -3.79
N ARG A 405 7.30 26.66 -4.67
CA ARG A 405 7.02 26.55 -6.10
C ARG A 405 6.07 25.38 -6.26
N LYS A 406 4.99 25.60 -7.00
CA LYS A 406 4.09 24.51 -7.40
C LYS A 406 4.97 23.40 -7.99
N ASN A 407 5.02 22.25 -7.33
CA ASN A 407 5.74 21.12 -7.89
C ASN A 407 5.18 20.85 -9.30
N GLU A 408 6.03 20.56 -10.26
CA GLU A 408 5.60 19.92 -11.51
C GLU A 408 4.74 18.72 -11.12
N GLU A 409 3.70 18.44 -11.90
CA GLU A 409 2.80 17.31 -11.63
C GLU A 409 3.63 16.05 -11.39
N ILE A 410 3.45 15.42 -10.22
CA ILE A 410 4.12 14.16 -9.92
C ILE A 410 3.65 13.14 -10.98
N PRO A 411 4.56 12.56 -11.76
CA PRO A 411 4.16 11.66 -12.83
C PRO A 411 3.51 10.41 -12.24
N LEU A 412 2.38 10.01 -12.79
CA LEU A 412 1.68 8.80 -12.35
C LEU A 412 2.42 7.55 -12.83
N GLY A 413 2.86 6.71 -11.91
CA GLY A 413 3.50 5.43 -12.23
C GLY A 413 2.52 4.43 -12.84
N SER A 414 3.01 3.58 -13.72
CA SER A 414 2.20 2.58 -14.42
C SER A 414 1.52 1.61 -13.46
N ARG A 415 2.21 1.14 -12.42
CA ARG A 415 1.63 0.25 -11.39
C ARG A 415 0.50 0.94 -10.63
N LEU A 416 0.68 2.20 -10.21
CA LEU A 416 -0.36 2.96 -9.51
C LEU A 416 -1.58 3.21 -10.41
N ALA A 417 -1.35 3.50 -11.69
CA ALA A 417 -2.43 3.62 -12.68
C ALA A 417 -3.18 2.29 -12.85
N GLN A 418 -2.46 1.17 -12.89
CA GLN A 418 -3.02 -0.17 -12.94
C GLN A 418 -3.88 -0.48 -11.71
N SER A 419 -3.37 -0.20 -10.50
CA SER A 419 -4.12 -0.41 -9.25
C SER A 419 -5.39 0.44 -9.18
N LEU A 420 -5.35 1.70 -9.63
CA LEU A 420 -6.53 2.57 -9.76
C LEU A 420 -7.55 2.02 -10.77
N PHE A 421 -7.09 1.58 -11.94
CA PHE A 421 -7.94 1.01 -12.98
C PHE A 421 -8.64 -0.27 -12.50
N TRP A 422 -7.91 -1.20 -11.92
CA TRP A 422 -8.49 -2.44 -11.40
C TRP A 422 -9.37 -2.24 -10.19
N MET A 423 -9.02 -1.31 -9.29
CA MET A 423 -9.89 -0.94 -8.17
C MET A 423 -11.25 -0.45 -8.66
N GLY A 424 -11.27 0.42 -9.67
CA GLY A 424 -12.51 0.89 -10.30
C GLY A 424 -13.34 -0.27 -10.86
N ARG A 425 -12.72 -1.22 -11.55
CA ARG A 425 -13.39 -2.41 -12.09
C ARG A 425 -13.95 -3.31 -10.99
N TYR A 426 -13.18 -3.62 -9.96
CA TYR A 426 -13.63 -4.51 -8.88
C TYR A 426 -14.79 -3.91 -8.08
N LEU A 427 -14.79 -2.60 -7.83
CA LEU A 427 -15.88 -1.93 -7.13
C LEU A 427 -17.18 -1.95 -7.94
N GLU A 428 -17.12 -1.67 -9.23
CA GLU A 428 -18.29 -1.76 -10.13
C GLU A 428 -18.84 -3.18 -10.20
N ARG A 429 -17.97 -4.19 -10.28
CA ARG A 429 -18.37 -5.60 -10.28
C ARG A 429 -19.05 -6.01 -8.99
N ALA A 430 -18.47 -5.65 -7.85
CA ALA A 430 -19.04 -5.92 -6.53
C ALA A 430 -20.42 -5.29 -6.38
N GLU A 431 -20.57 -4.02 -6.77
CA GLU A 431 -21.82 -3.28 -6.67
C GLU A 431 -22.90 -3.86 -7.61
N ALA A 432 -22.57 -4.14 -8.87
CA ALA A 432 -23.52 -4.72 -9.82
C ALA A 432 -23.99 -6.11 -9.36
N THR A 433 -23.07 -6.98 -8.94
CA THR A 433 -23.40 -8.32 -8.42
C THR A 433 -24.30 -8.20 -7.19
N ALA A 434 -23.99 -7.29 -6.24
CA ALA A 434 -24.81 -7.09 -5.04
C ALA A 434 -26.22 -6.61 -5.38
N ARG A 435 -26.39 -5.71 -6.34
CA ARG A 435 -27.70 -5.21 -6.78
C ARG A 435 -28.57 -6.31 -7.41
N PHE A 436 -27.97 -7.11 -8.28
CA PHE A 436 -28.70 -8.24 -8.90
C PHE A 436 -29.09 -9.29 -7.85
N LEU A 437 -28.20 -9.65 -6.93
CA LEU A 437 -28.51 -10.59 -5.85
C LEU A 437 -29.60 -10.05 -4.93
N TYR A 438 -29.56 -8.76 -4.62
CA TYR A 438 -30.58 -8.12 -3.79
C TYR A 438 -31.98 -8.27 -4.38
N ILE A 439 -32.12 -8.06 -5.69
CA ILE A 439 -33.39 -8.20 -6.41
C ILE A 439 -33.82 -9.68 -6.51
N LEU A 440 -32.87 -10.57 -6.77
CA LEU A 440 -33.13 -12.00 -6.85
C LEU A 440 -33.62 -12.56 -5.50
N ASP A 441 -33.06 -12.08 -4.39
CA ASP A 441 -33.51 -12.42 -3.04
C ASP A 441 -34.94 -11.88 -2.79
N GLU A 442 -35.26 -10.66 -3.24
CA GLU A 442 -36.61 -10.09 -3.14
C GLU A 442 -37.64 -10.91 -3.92
N ILE A 443 -37.32 -11.27 -5.17
CA ILE A 443 -38.19 -12.13 -6.00
C ILE A 443 -38.39 -13.49 -5.34
N HIS A 444 -37.36 -14.08 -4.78
CA HIS A 444 -37.43 -15.37 -4.12
C HIS A 444 -38.43 -15.34 -2.93
N ARG A 445 -38.42 -14.29 -2.13
CA ARG A 445 -39.32 -14.10 -0.99
C ARG A 445 -40.74 -13.85 -1.40
N GLU A 446 -40.97 -13.05 -2.45
CA GLU A 446 -42.29 -12.71 -2.93
C GLU A 446 -42.96 -13.84 -3.72
N SER A 447 -42.17 -14.66 -4.39
CA SER A 447 -42.65 -15.64 -5.38
C SER A 447 -42.21 -17.06 -5.08
N SER A 448 -42.17 -17.49 -3.81
CA SER A 448 -41.78 -18.84 -3.39
C SER A 448 -42.48 -19.97 -4.14
N ASN A 449 -43.69 -19.73 -4.68
CA ASN A 449 -44.47 -20.68 -5.49
C ASN A 449 -44.18 -20.63 -7.00
N ARG A 450 -43.34 -19.70 -7.50
CA ARG A 450 -43.03 -19.58 -8.94
C ARG A 450 -41.52 -19.26 -9.17
N PRO A 451 -40.61 -20.16 -8.80
CA PRO A 451 -39.19 -19.91 -8.91
C PRO A 451 -38.69 -19.70 -10.35
N GLN A 452 -39.48 -20.10 -11.34
CA GLN A 452 -39.15 -19.99 -12.77
C GLN A 452 -39.04 -18.53 -13.25
N ARG A 453 -39.66 -17.55 -12.59
CA ARG A 453 -39.63 -16.13 -12.96
C ARG A 453 -38.24 -15.50 -12.78
N ALA A 454 -37.43 -15.99 -11.84
CA ALA A 454 -36.11 -15.50 -11.55
C ALA A 454 -35.03 -16.08 -12.49
N LEU A 455 -35.32 -17.15 -13.22
CA LEU A 455 -34.30 -17.87 -14.00
C LEU A 455 -33.57 -17.03 -15.05
N PRO A 456 -34.24 -16.16 -15.84
CA PRO A 456 -33.53 -15.33 -16.82
C PRO A 456 -32.54 -14.36 -16.18
N LEU A 457 -32.88 -13.82 -14.98
CA LEU A 457 -31.96 -12.96 -14.24
C LEU A 457 -30.80 -13.74 -13.62
N TRP A 458 -31.02 -14.98 -13.17
CA TRP A 458 -29.93 -15.86 -12.74
C TRP A 458 -29.03 -16.25 -13.91
N GLN A 459 -29.55 -16.43 -15.13
CA GLN A 459 -28.76 -16.62 -16.34
C GLN A 459 -27.90 -15.38 -16.62
N ALA A 460 -28.51 -14.20 -16.62
CA ALA A 460 -27.78 -12.94 -16.80
C ALA A 460 -26.66 -12.78 -15.76
N LEU A 461 -26.96 -13.02 -14.49
CA LEU A 461 -25.95 -12.95 -13.42
C LEU A 461 -24.86 -14.02 -13.60
N SER A 462 -25.20 -15.21 -14.08
CA SER A 462 -24.23 -16.27 -14.38
C SER A 462 -23.19 -15.78 -15.38
N VAL A 463 -23.65 -15.22 -16.50
CA VAL A 463 -22.74 -14.69 -17.54
C VAL A 463 -21.97 -13.47 -17.07
N MET A 464 -22.63 -12.55 -16.34
CA MET A 464 -21.95 -11.35 -15.74
C MET A 464 -20.83 -11.73 -14.79
N THR A 465 -20.95 -12.82 -14.06
CA THR A 465 -19.96 -13.33 -13.12
C THR A 465 -18.98 -14.34 -13.73
N GLY A 466 -18.97 -14.48 -15.08
CA GLY A 466 -18.03 -15.32 -15.81
C GLY A 466 -18.33 -16.83 -15.77
N HIS A 467 -19.52 -17.22 -15.33
CA HIS A 467 -19.96 -18.62 -15.34
C HIS A 467 -20.69 -18.98 -16.63
N LYS A 468 -20.86 -20.28 -16.89
CA LYS A 468 -21.76 -20.76 -17.94
C LYS A 468 -23.19 -20.32 -17.62
N GLU A 469 -23.98 -19.99 -18.65
CA GLU A 469 -25.32 -19.40 -18.51
C GLU A 469 -26.25 -20.18 -17.56
N ASP A 470 -26.21 -21.50 -17.59
CA ASP A 470 -27.07 -22.36 -16.78
C ASP A 470 -26.49 -22.76 -15.41
N TYR A 471 -25.30 -22.29 -15.06
CA TYR A 471 -24.60 -22.70 -13.83
C TYR A 471 -25.31 -22.20 -12.56
N LEU A 472 -25.50 -20.89 -12.41
CA LEU A 472 -26.20 -20.33 -11.26
C LEU A 472 -27.69 -20.73 -11.22
N PRO A 473 -28.43 -20.78 -12.35
CA PRO A 473 -29.79 -21.32 -12.35
C PRO A 473 -29.90 -22.76 -11.81
N ARG A 474 -28.93 -23.62 -12.11
CA ARG A 474 -28.88 -24.99 -11.56
C ARG A 474 -28.65 -25.01 -10.06
N LEU A 475 -27.71 -24.18 -9.56
CA LEU A 475 -27.47 -24.05 -8.12
C LEU A 475 -28.68 -23.47 -7.40
N TYR A 476 -29.31 -22.43 -7.94
CA TYR A 476 -30.50 -21.81 -7.38
C TYR A 476 -31.67 -22.80 -7.21
N ARG A 477 -31.90 -23.67 -8.19
CA ARG A 477 -32.94 -24.70 -8.10
C ARG A 477 -32.68 -25.74 -7.01
N LYS A 478 -31.42 -25.91 -6.60
CA LYS A 478 -31.07 -26.83 -5.53
C LYS A 478 -31.14 -26.17 -4.17
N ASP A 479 -30.59 -24.97 -4.06
CA ASP A 479 -30.43 -24.29 -2.79
C ASP A 479 -30.16 -22.79 -3.03
N HIS A 480 -31.15 -21.95 -2.73
CA HIS A 480 -31.03 -20.49 -2.89
C HIS A 480 -30.02 -19.86 -1.90
N ALA A 481 -30.00 -20.33 -0.66
CA ALA A 481 -29.09 -19.79 0.35
C ALA A 481 -27.63 -20.07 -0.03
N LYS A 482 -27.35 -21.27 -0.53
CA LYS A 482 -26.02 -21.68 -0.93
C LYS A 482 -25.49 -20.88 -2.13
N VAL A 483 -26.31 -20.63 -3.16
CA VAL A 483 -25.88 -19.83 -4.32
C VAL A 483 -25.67 -18.36 -3.93
N SER A 484 -26.52 -17.84 -3.06
CA SER A 484 -26.39 -16.46 -2.54
C SER A 484 -25.13 -16.31 -1.70
N TRP A 485 -24.81 -17.26 -0.84
CA TRP A 485 -23.56 -17.30 -0.07
C TRP A 485 -22.34 -17.42 -1.01
N TYR A 486 -22.39 -18.32 -1.99
CA TYR A 486 -21.31 -18.54 -2.97
C TYR A 486 -20.92 -17.26 -3.71
N LEU A 487 -21.89 -16.43 -4.10
CA LEU A 487 -21.66 -15.17 -4.80
C LEU A 487 -21.37 -13.99 -3.85
N THR A 488 -21.81 -14.05 -2.60
CA THR A 488 -21.62 -12.92 -1.67
C THR A 488 -20.34 -13.09 -0.84
N LEU A 489 -20.14 -14.24 -0.20
CA LEU A 489 -19.18 -14.41 0.89
C LEU A 489 -18.08 -15.44 0.64
N ASP A 490 -18.17 -16.28 -0.41
CA ASP A 490 -17.13 -17.30 -0.64
C ASP A 490 -15.79 -16.66 -1.03
N PRO A 491 -14.74 -16.74 -0.17
CA PRO A 491 -13.45 -16.13 -0.44
C PRO A 491 -12.66 -16.87 -1.54
N LYS A 492 -13.01 -18.11 -1.85
CA LYS A 492 -12.36 -18.92 -2.88
C LYS A 492 -12.97 -18.72 -4.27
N ASN A 493 -14.15 -18.12 -4.34
CA ASN A 493 -14.81 -17.83 -5.59
C ASN A 493 -14.33 -16.47 -6.15
N PRO A 494 -13.55 -16.42 -7.25
CA PRO A 494 -13.08 -15.18 -7.85
C PRO A 494 -14.19 -14.25 -8.33
N SER A 495 -15.39 -14.77 -8.48
CA SER A 495 -16.59 -14.03 -8.92
C SER A 495 -17.43 -13.53 -7.75
N SER A 496 -17.06 -13.83 -6.50
CA SER A 496 -17.79 -13.36 -5.33
C SER A 496 -17.60 -11.86 -5.09
N ILE A 497 -18.58 -11.27 -4.42
CA ILE A 497 -18.50 -9.87 -3.99
C ILE A 497 -17.34 -9.71 -3.00
N PHE A 498 -17.18 -10.64 -2.06
CA PHE A 498 -16.09 -10.62 -1.08
C PHE A 498 -14.73 -10.60 -1.76
N TYR A 499 -14.50 -11.50 -2.74
CA TYR A 499 -13.26 -11.51 -3.51
C TYR A 499 -13.02 -10.17 -4.23
N SER A 500 -14.05 -9.61 -4.88
CA SER A 500 -13.95 -8.31 -5.57
C SER A 500 -13.61 -7.18 -4.60
N ILE A 501 -14.21 -7.12 -3.43
CA ILE A 501 -13.89 -6.12 -2.39
C ILE A 501 -12.48 -6.33 -1.84
N GLN A 502 -12.05 -7.57 -1.63
CA GLN A 502 -10.68 -7.89 -1.20
C GLN A 502 -9.64 -7.45 -2.24
N GLN A 503 -9.90 -7.68 -3.53
CA GLN A 503 -9.02 -7.20 -4.60
C GLN A 503 -9.02 -5.66 -4.70
N ALA A 504 -10.17 -5.01 -4.52
CA ALA A 504 -10.24 -3.55 -4.46
C ALA A 504 -9.43 -3.00 -3.27
N GLN A 505 -9.51 -3.64 -2.10
CA GLN A 505 -8.71 -3.29 -0.92
C GLN A 505 -7.21 -3.52 -1.16
N SER A 506 -6.83 -4.64 -1.78
CA SER A 506 -5.43 -4.92 -2.13
C SER A 506 -4.86 -3.86 -3.07
N ASN A 507 -5.61 -3.47 -4.11
CA ASN A 507 -5.20 -2.37 -4.97
C ASN A 507 -5.15 -1.03 -4.23
N ALA A 508 -6.07 -0.79 -3.28
CA ALA A 508 -6.07 0.43 -2.47
C ALA A 508 -4.87 0.51 -1.52
N SER A 509 -4.27 -0.62 -1.10
CA SER A 509 -3.04 -0.60 -0.29
C SER A 509 -1.85 0.01 -1.04
N ASP A 510 -1.74 -0.22 -2.34
CA ASP A 510 -0.76 0.43 -3.21
C ASP A 510 -0.99 1.94 -3.39
N LEU A 511 -2.18 2.42 -3.05
CA LEU A 511 -2.70 3.76 -3.34
C LEU A 511 -2.85 4.63 -2.09
N LEU A 512 -2.20 4.30 -0.98
CA LEU A 512 -2.32 5.04 0.28
C LEU A 512 -1.93 6.52 0.16
N ASP A 513 -1.18 6.89 -0.87
CA ASP A 513 -0.80 8.28 -1.17
C ASP A 513 -1.89 9.02 -1.96
N TYR A 514 -2.75 8.30 -2.68
CA TYR A 514 -3.81 8.84 -3.55
C TYR A 514 -5.19 8.80 -2.89
N ILE A 515 -5.43 7.80 -2.03
CA ILE A 515 -6.72 7.61 -1.37
C ILE A 515 -6.69 8.25 0.01
N PRO A 516 -7.70 9.07 0.37
CA PRO A 516 -7.81 9.61 1.71
C PRO A 516 -7.87 8.51 2.78
N PRO A 517 -7.35 8.77 4.01
CA PRO A 517 -7.39 7.80 5.10
C PRO A 517 -8.79 7.27 5.44
N GLU A 518 -9.82 8.11 5.26
CA GLU A 518 -11.21 7.74 5.46
C GLU A 518 -11.67 6.68 4.44
N GLY A 519 -11.22 6.79 3.18
CA GLY A 519 -11.50 5.81 2.14
C GLY A 519 -10.88 4.45 2.43
N TRP A 520 -9.61 4.45 2.82
CA TRP A 520 -8.95 3.24 3.28
C TRP A 520 -9.71 2.59 4.45
N THR A 521 -10.16 3.41 5.41
CA THR A 521 -10.92 2.94 6.58
C THR A 521 -12.24 2.28 6.16
N ILE A 522 -12.96 2.85 5.19
CA ILE A 522 -14.23 2.29 4.66
C ILE A 522 -13.98 0.90 4.07
N LEU A 523 -13.01 0.76 3.15
CA LEU A 523 -12.71 -0.51 2.51
C LEU A 523 -12.22 -1.56 3.51
N ASN A 524 -11.37 -1.16 4.44
CA ASN A 524 -10.81 -2.07 5.44
C ASN A 524 -11.89 -2.62 6.38
N ARG A 525 -12.81 -1.76 6.86
CA ARG A 525 -13.94 -2.17 7.69
C ARG A 525 -14.89 -3.09 6.93
N LEU A 526 -15.15 -2.77 5.65
CA LEU A 526 -16.01 -3.60 4.80
C LEU A 526 -15.39 -5.00 4.62
N THR A 527 -14.11 -5.07 4.26
CA THR A 527 -13.42 -6.36 4.08
C THR A 527 -13.37 -7.17 5.38
N GLN A 528 -13.09 -6.52 6.51
CA GLN A 528 -13.09 -7.19 7.82
C GLN A 528 -14.47 -7.75 8.16
N LYS A 529 -15.54 -6.98 7.98
CA LYS A 529 -16.91 -7.42 8.25
C LYS A 529 -17.29 -8.62 7.39
N LEU A 530 -16.95 -8.59 6.08
CA LEU A 530 -17.21 -9.72 5.18
C LEU A 530 -16.40 -10.96 5.56
N SER A 531 -15.15 -10.80 6.00
CA SER A 531 -14.32 -11.90 6.49
C SER A 531 -14.89 -12.55 7.75
N GLU A 532 -15.39 -11.76 8.70
CA GLU A 532 -16.05 -12.26 9.90
C GLU A 532 -17.30 -13.07 9.54
N LEU A 533 -18.12 -12.58 8.61
CA LEU A 533 -19.34 -13.26 8.15
C LEU A 533 -19.03 -14.54 7.37
N ALA A 534 -17.96 -14.55 6.57
CA ALA A 534 -17.54 -15.74 5.81
C ALA A 534 -17.03 -16.89 6.70
N THR A 535 -16.52 -16.56 7.88
CA THR A 535 -15.97 -17.56 8.85
C THR A 535 -17.00 -18.05 9.88
N THR A 536 -18.14 -17.38 10.03
CA THR A 536 -19.16 -17.75 11.01
C THR A 536 -19.96 -18.97 10.52
N PRO A 537 -19.97 -20.10 11.25
CA PRO A 537 -20.76 -21.26 10.86
C PRO A 537 -22.26 -20.95 11.00
N THR A 538 -22.99 -20.92 9.91
CA THR A 538 -24.43 -20.76 9.90
C THR A 538 -25.13 -22.12 10.16
N GLN A 539 -25.81 -22.23 11.30
CA GLN A 539 -26.49 -23.48 11.70
C GLN A 539 -27.93 -23.61 11.16
N GLU A 540 -28.53 -22.53 10.68
CA GLU A 540 -29.92 -22.53 10.15
C GLU A 540 -30.05 -21.72 8.86
N GLU A 541 -30.80 -22.24 7.88
CA GLU A 541 -30.99 -21.67 6.54
C GLU A 541 -31.60 -20.26 6.55
N GLU A 542 -32.61 -20.01 7.39
CA GLU A 542 -33.27 -18.70 7.51
C GLU A 542 -32.37 -17.65 8.09
N THR A 543 -31.54 -17.99 9.09
CA THR A 543 -30.56 -17.08 9.69
C THR A 543 -29.46 -16.73 8.69
N SER A 544 -29.08 -17.66 7.82
CA SER A 544 -28.13 -17.44 6.74
C SER A 544 -28.61 -16.43 5.71
N LEU A 545 -29.87 -16.53 5.24
CA LEU A 545 -30.45 -15.62 4.25
C LEU A 545 -30.63 -14.20 4.79
N PHE A 546 -31.03 -14.04 6.05
CA PHE A 546 -31.13 -12.72 6.69
C PHE A 546 -29.76 -12.05 6.77
N SER A 547 -28.74 -12.78 7.18
CA SER A 547 -27.35 -12.33 7.25
C SER A 547 -26.79 -11.93 5.87
N ILE A 548 -27.14 -12.66 4.81
CA ILE A 548 -26.73 -12.33 3.44
C ILE A 548 -27.36 -11.01 2.99
N ARG A 549 -28.66 -10.80 3.23
CA ARG A 549 -29.33 -9.55 2.87
C ARG A 549 -28.75 -8.34 3.60
N GLU A 550 -28.52 -8.46 4.90
CA GLU A 550 -27.86 -7.42 5.68
C GLU A 550 -26.46 -7.11 5.12
N SER A 551 -25.75 -8.16 4.69
CA SER A 551 -24.44 -8.02 4.04
C SER A 551 -24.55 -7.26 2.71
N LEU A 552 -25.54 -7.57 1.87
CA LEU A 552 -25.76 -6.87 0.60
C LEU A 552 -26.09 -5.39 0.82
N ASP A 553 -26.98 -5.07 1.77
CA ASP A 553 -27.29 -3.69 2.15
C ASP A 553 -26.04 -2.95 2.65
N HIS A 554 -25.23 -3.61 3.48
CA HIS A 554 -24.00 -3.03 3.99
C HIS A 554 -22.98 -2.78 2.85
N ILE A 555 -22.81 -3.73 1.94
CA ILE A 555 -21.92 -3.59 0.78
C ILE A 555 -22.35 -2.40 -0.07
N LEU A 556 -23.63 -2.29 -0.44
CA LEU A 556 -24.15 -1.21 -1.28
C LEU A 556 -23.99 0.16 -0.61
N ASN A 557 -24.20 0.24 0.70
CA ASN A 557 -24.02 1.48 1.45
C ASN A 557 -22.54 1.88 1.54
N GLN A 558 -21.64 0.94 1.84
CA GLN A 558 -20.22 1.26 1.99
C GLN A 558 -19.55 1.57 0.64
N THR A 559 -19.89 0.86 -0.44
CA THR A 559 -19.37 1.17 -1.78
C THR A 559 -19.86 2.55 -2.25
N SER A 560 -21.12 2.90 -1.99
CA SER A 560 -21.66 4.23 -2.29
C SER A 560 -20.97 5.33 -1.47
N ALA A 561 -20.71 5.09 -0.17
CA ALA A 561 -19.97 6.02 0.69
C ALA A 561 -18.55 6.22 0.19
N PHE A 562 -17.88 5.14 -0.21
CA PHE A 562 -16.52 5.18 -0.76
C PHE A 562 -16.46 6.00 -2.07
N HIS A 563 -17.36 5.73 -3.02
CA HIS A 563 -17.46 6.51 -4.25
C HIS A 563 -17.76 7.99 -4.00
N GLY A 564 -18.68 8.30 -3.08
CA GLY A 564 -19.02 9.68 -2.69
C GLY A 564 -17.82 10.41 -2.08
N MET A 565 -17.06 9.74 -1.24
CA MET A 565 -15.86 10.28 -0.62
C MET A 565 -14.77 10.55 -1.69
N LEU A 566 -14.45 9.58 -2.57
CA LEU A 566 -13.49 9.78 -3.67
C LEU A 566 -13.93 10.91 -4.61
N PHE A 567 -15.20 10.97 -4.95
CA PHE A 567 -15.75 12.05 -5.78
C PHE A 567 -15.47 13.43 -5.20
N ARG A 568 -15.55 13.58 -3.88
CA ARG A 568 -15.38 14.85 -3.18
C ARG A 568 -13.93 15.21 -2.89
N THR A 569 -13.06 14.23 -2.66
CA THR A 569 -11.71 14.45 -2.13
C THR A 569 -10.60 14.23 -3.14
N MET A 570 -10.80 13.33 -4.11
CA MET A 570 -9.77 13.01 -5.10
C MET A 570 -9.66 14.13 -6.15
N PRO A 571 -8.47 14.67 -6.43
CA PRO A 571 -8.30 15.71 -7.45
C PRO A 571 -8.69 15.19 -8.84
N HIS A 572 -9.00 16.12 -9.75
CA HIS A 572 -9.28 15.81 -11.16
C HIS A 572 -7.97 15.69 -11.94
N ASP A 573 -7.17 14.69 -11.59
CA ASP A 573 -5.88 14.39 -12.18
C ASP A 573 -5.89 13.07 -12.98
N ARG A 574 -4.73 12.66 -13.48
CA ARG A 574 -4.56 11.41 -14.22
C ARG A 574 -4.91 10.17 -13.38
N GLY A 575 -4.67 10.19 -12.06
CA GLY A 575 -5.04 9.08 -11.18
C GLY A 575 -6.56 8.85 -11.16
N ARG A 576 -7.34 9.91 -10.99
CA ARG A 576 -8.80 9.84 -11.08
C ARG A 576 -9.28 9.40 -12.47
N ASP A 577 -8.57 9.80 -13.53
CA ASP A 577 -8.90 9.37 -14.89
C ASP A 577 -8.80 7.85 -15.02
N PHE A 578 -7.76 7.19 -14.49
CA PHE A 578 -7.61 5.73 -14.54
C PHE A 578 -8.64 4.99 -13.69
N LEU A 579 -8.97 5.49 -12.50
CA LEU A 579 -10.06 4.94 -11.69
C LEU A 579 -11.39 4.96 -12.46
N ASN A 580 -11.73 6.10 -13.04
CA ASN A 580 -12.95 6.26 -13.84
C ASN A 580 -12.93 5.41 -15.11
N LEU A 581 -11.77 5.27 -15.75
CA LEU A 581 -11.58 4.43 -16.93
C LEU A 581 -11.95 2.97 -16.62
N GLY A 582 -11.45 2.43 -15.50
CA GLY A 582 -11.81 1.10 -15.01
C GLY A 582 -13.30 0.96 -14.74
N SER A 583 -13.89 1.92 -14.01
CA SER A 583 -15.32 1.91 -13.66
C SER A 583 -16.23 1.96 -14.89
N TYR A 584 -16.01 2.87 -15.83
CA TYR A 584 -16.86 2.97 -17.02
C TYR A 584 -16.69 1.78 -17.96
N LEU A 585 -15.50 1.22 -18.06
CA LEU A 585 -15.25 0.03 -18.86
C LEU A 585 -16.00 -1.18 -18.30
N GLU A 586 -15.90 -1.44 -17.00
CA GLU A 586 -16.59 -2.56 -16.34
C GLU A 586 -18.12 -2.36 -16.39
N ARG A 587 -18.60 -1.15 -16.13
CA ARG A 587 -20.03 -0.80 -16.24
C ARG A 587 -20.59 -1.08 -17.63
N SER A 588 -19.86 -0.67 -18.68
CA SER A 588 -20.25 -0.95 -20.06
C SER A 588 -20.32 -2.44 -20.34
N TYR A 589 -19.32 -3.19 -19.88
CA TYR A 589 -19.24 -4.63 -20.06
C TYR A 589 -20.41 -5.36 -19.35
N LEU A 590 -20.68 -5.02 -18.09
CA LEU A 590 -21.74 -5.64 -17.30
C LEU A 590 -23.13 -5.31 -17.84
N THR A 591 -23.37 -4.05 -18.19
CA THR A 591 -24.65 -3.62 -18.80
C THR A 591 -24.91 -4.35 -20.11
N LEU A 592 -23.90 -4.44 -20.97
CA LEU A 592 -24.03 -5.12 -22.26
C LEU A 592 -24.21 -6.62 -22.09
N THR A 593 -23.48 -7.24 -21.14
CA THR A 593 -23.62 -8.67 -20.85
C THR A 593 -25.01 -9.01 -20.31
N ALA A 594 -25.56 -8.19 -19.43
CA ALA A 594 -26.93 -8.35 -18.94
C ALA A 594 -27.99 -8.22 -20.06
N LEU A 595 -27.81 -7.24 -20.97
CA LEU A 595 -28.65 -7.09 -22.16
C LEU A 595 -28.55 -8.32 -23.07
N LEU A 596 -27.34 -8.77 -23.42
CA LEU A 596 -27.13 -9.93 -24.27
C LEU A 596 -27.82 -11.17 -23.69
N SER A 597 -27.60 -11.46 -22.42
CA SER A 597 -28.20 -12.64 -21.79
C SER A 597 -29.73 -12.59 -21.80
N LEU A 598 -30.30 -11.45 -21.41
CA LEU A 598 -31.77 -11.32 -21.31
C LEU A 598 -32.43 -11.36 -22.70
N TYR A 599 -31.87 -10.69 -23.71
CA TYR A 599 -32.44 -10.66 -25.06
C TYR A 599 -32.16 -11.93 -25.86
N SER A 600 -31.26 -12.81 -25.38
CA SER A 600 -31.08 -14.16 -25.92
C SER A 600 -32.11 -15.18 -25.41
N ASP A 601 -32.88 -14.82 -24.37
CA ASP A 601 -33.90 -15.72 -23.82
C ASP A 601 -35.02 -15.92 -24.84
N LYS A 602 -35.39 -17.20 -25.08
CA LYS A 602 -36.43 -17.60 -26.04
C LYS A 602 -37.79 -16.99 -25.74
N ASN A 603 -38.08 -16.63 -24.49
CA ASN A 603 -39.31 -16.00 -24.08
C ASN A 603 -39.41 -14.53 -24.52
N MET A 604 -38.28 -13.88 -24.77
CA MET A 604 -38.17 -12.52 -25.30
C MET A 604 -38.28 -12.45 -26.81
N ILE A 605 -38.25 -13.59 -27.50
CA ILE A 605 -38.12 -13.69 -28.96
C ILE A 605 -39.46 -14.05 -29.65
N ARG A 606 -40.60 -14.33 -28.96
CA ARG A 606 -41.85 -14.80 -29.58
C ARG A 606 -42.81 -13.67 -29.98
N GLU A 607 -43.23 -13.67 -31.26
CA GLU A 607 -44.11 -12.66 -31.85
C GLU A 607 -45.59 -12.78 -31.44
N GLU A 608 -46.06 -13.98 -31.13
CA GLU A 608 -47.45 -14.25 -30.70
C GLU A 608 -47.55 -14.46 -29.18
N SER A 609 -47.14 -13.49 -28.40
CA SER A 609 -47.25 -13.62 -26.97
C SER A 609 -48.69 -13.35 -26.50
N LYS A 610 -49.30 -14.32 -25.80
CA LYS A 610 -50.51 -14.15 -25.01
C LYS A 610 -50.29 -13.02 -24.02
N LYS A 611 -51.36 -12.36 -23.57
CA LYS A 611 -51.31 -11.23 -22.63
C LYS A 611 -50.42 -11.51 -21.41
N GLU A 612 -50.46 -12.74 -20.91
CA GLU A 612 -49.65 -13.22 -19.79
C GLU A 612 -48.13 -13.21 -20.09
N GLU A 613 -47.71 -13.49 -21.31
CA GLU A 613 -46.28 -13.51 -21.71
C GLU A 613 -45.71 -12.10 -21.86
N ARG A 614 -46.52 -11.13 -22.33
CA ARG A 614 -46.17 -9.71 -22.36
C ARG A 614 -46.00 -9.10 -20.96
N ASP A 615 -46.78 -9.57 -20.00
CA ASP A 615 -46.66 -9.12 -18.61
C ASP A 615 -45.34 -9.67 -17.99
N ILE A 616 -44.92 -10.90 -18.32
CA ILE A 616 -43.64 -11.49 -17.89
C ILE A 616 -42.45 -10.74 -18.52
N GLU A 617 -42.50 -10.44 -19.81
CA GLU A 617 -41.49 -9.67 -20.51
C GLU A 617 -41.28 -8.29 -19.88
N ASN A 618 -42.39 -7.55 -19.64
CA ASN A 618 -42.34 -6.26 -18.96
C ASN A 618 -41.80 -6.36 -17.54
N GLU A 619 -42.14 -7.43 -16.81
CA GLU A 619 -41.58 -7.69 -15.47
C GLU A 619 -40.06 -7.91 -15.51
N LEU A 620 -39.56 -8.76 -16.40
CA LEU A 620 -38.11 -9.07 -16.55
C LEU A 620 -37.31 -7.83 -16.92
N LEU A 621 -37.78 -7.02 -17.86
CA LEU A 621 -37.14 -5.78 -18.25
C LEU A 621 -37.17 -4.74 -17.13
N THR A 622 -38.26 -4.69 -16.35
CA THR A 622 -38.34 -3.85 -15.16
C THR A 622 -37.34 -4.27 -14.10
N LEU A 623 -37.15 -5.58 -13.87
CA LEU A 623 -36.16 -6.13 -12.95
C LEU A 623 -34.72 -5.88 -13.42
N LEU A 624 -34.46 -5.97 -14.72
CA LEU A 624 -33.16 -5.57 -15.30
C LEU A 624 -32.86 -4.09 -14.98
N LEU A 625 -33.80 -3.19 -15.26
CA LEU A 625 -33.63 -1.76 -14.99
C LEU A 625 -33.45 -1.46 -13.50
N ARG A 626 -34.07 -2.23 -12.61
CA ARG A 626 -33.83 -2.17 -11.16
C ARG A 626 -32.42 -2.63 -10.80
N GLY A 627 -31.98 -3.79 -11.34
CA GLY A 627 -30.63 -4.31 -11.15
C GLY A 627 -29.53 -3.35 -11.60
N LEU A 628 -29.80 -2.63 -12.68
CA LEU A 628 -28.94 -1.56 -13.18
C LEU A 628 -29.15 -0.20 -12.50
N CYS A 629 -29.98 -0.13 -11.44
CA CYS A 629 -30.29 1.09 -10.67
C CYS A 629 -30.76 2.28 -11.53
N THR A 630 -31.59 2.03 -12.56
CA THR A 630 -31.96 3.06 -13.53
C THR A 630 -33.46 3.10 -13.90
N LEU A 631 -34.29 2.27 -13.23
CA LEU A 631 -35.72 2.19 -13.53
C LEU A 631 -36.42 3.55 -13.46
N ASP A 632 -36.13 4.36 -12.45
CA ASP A 632 -36.80 5.66 -12.29
C ASP A 632 -36.36 6.66 -13.39
N ASN A 633 -35.08 6.59 -13.82
CA ASN A 633 -34.62 7.40 -14.95
C ASN A 633 -35.29 6.98 -16.26
N TYR A 634 -35.46 5.68 -16.49
CA TYR A 634 -36.17 5.15 -17.63
C TYR A 634 -37.65 5.60 -17.61
N ARG A 635 -38.36 5.46 -16.46
CA ARG A 635 -39.77 5.85 -16.32
C ARG A 635 -40.05 7.33 -16.55
N ARG A 636 -39.07 8.20 -16.25
CA ARG A 636 -39.16 9.64 -16.56
C ARG A 636 -39.23 9.94 -18.04
N GLN A 637 -38.66 9.06 -18.87
CA GLN A 637 -38.56 9.27 -20.34
C GLN A 637 -39.62 8.45 -21.09
N PHE A 638 -39.83 7.19 -20.71
CA PHE A 638 -40.62 6.19 -21.47
C PHE A 638 -41.92 5.74 -20.78
N GLN A 639 -42.36 6.42 -19.72
CA GLN A 639 -43.56 6.10 -18.96
C GLN A 639 -43.47 4.75 -18.21
N PHE A 640 -44.65 4.10 -17.94
CA PHE A 640 -44.72 3.00 -16.98
C PHE A 640 -44.36 1.60 -17.51
N ARG A 641 -44.29 1.40 -18.82
CA ARG A 641 -44.04 0.06 -19.39
C ARG A 641 -42.60 -0.11 -19.86
N SER A 642 -41.99 -1.20 -19.40
CA SER A 642 -40.68 -1.62 -19.84
C SER A 642 -40.84 -2.53 -21.06
N LEU A 643 -40.68 -1.98 -22.25
CA LEU A 643 -40.76 -2.70 -23.52
C LEU A 643 -39.39 -2.93 -24.12
N PRO A 644 -39.15 -4.01 -24.93
CA PRO A 644 -37.84 -4.37 -25.44
C PRO A 644 -37.14 -3.25 -26.18
N LEU A 645 -37.72 -2.65 -27.20
CA LEU A 645 -37.10 -1.60 -27.99
C LEU A 645 -36.81 -0.34 -27.16
N PRO A 646 -37.77 0.25 -26.39
CA PRO A 646 -37.46 1.40 -25.53
C PRO A 646 -36.39 1.14 -24.46
N VAL A 647 -36.34 -0.06 -23.86
CA VAL A 647 -35.30 -0.42 -22.89
C VAL A 647 -33.96 -0.54 -23.57
N ALA A 648 -33.87 -1.17 -24.75
CA ALA A 648 -32.65 -1.22 -25.54
C ALA A 648 -32.21 0.20 -25.95
N GLU A 649 -33.12 1.05 -26.41
CA GLU A 649 -32.84 2.43 -26.78
C GLU A 649 -32.26 3.22 -25.61
N PHE A 650 -32.88 3.12 -24.42
CA PHE A 650 -32.43 3.80 -23.21
C PHE A 650 -31.02 3.32 -22.78
N LEU A 651 -30.81 2.00 -22.68
CA LEU A 651 -29.53 1.46 -22.22
C LEU A 651 -28.40 1.60 -23.23
N LEU A 652 -28.70 1.69 -24.51
CA LEU A 652 -27.66 1.83 -25.56
C LEU A 652 -27.38 3.29 -25.93
N LYS A 653 -28.44 4.14 -26.03
CA LYS A 653 -28.33 5.46 -26.70
C LYS A 653 -28.61 6.66 -25.79
N ASP A 654 -29.01 6.50 -24.54
CA ASP A 654 -29.27 7.66 -23.67
C ASP A 654 -27.98 8.41 -23.35
N LYS A 655 -28.00 9.74 -23.55
CA LYS A 655 -26.80 10.61 -23.38
C LYS A 655 -26.56 11.04 -21.94
N GLN A 656 -27.56 10.89 -21.07
CA GLN A 656 -27.57 11.41 -19.70
C GLN A 656 -27.57 10.30 -18.64
N ALA A 657 -28.11 9.13 -18.95
CA ALA A 657 -28.16 8.00 -18.04
C ALA A 657 -26.75 7.42 -17.79
N PRO A 658 -26.20 7.45 -16.57
CA PRO A 658 -24.82 7.02 -16.29
C PRO A 658 -24.55 5.54 -16.58
N ILE A 659 -25.61 4.74 -16.75
CA ILE A 659 -25.53 3.31 -17.04
C ILE A 659 -25.53 3.02 -18.55
N SER A 660 -25.96 3.97 -19.38
CA SER A 660 -26.05 3.74 -20.84
C SER A 660 -24.69 3.59 -21.48
N LEU A 661 -24.61 2.78 -22.54
CA LEU A 661 -23.37 2.58 -23.27
C LEU A 661 -22.89 3.88 -23.91
N GLN A 662 -23.78 4.68 -24.47
CA GLN A 662 -23.39 5.96 -25.07
C GLN A 662 -22.77 6.92 -24.07
N PHE A 663 -23.33 7.03 -22.87
CA PHE A 663 -22.74 7.84 -21.81
C PHE A 663 -21.36 7.30 -21.42
N CYS A 664 -21.26 5.99 -21.17
CA CYS A 664 -19.99 5.35 -20.78
C CYS A 664 -18.93 5.51 -21.88
N PHE A 665 -19.26 5.26 -23.14
CA PHE A 665 -18.31 5.38 -24.26
C PHE A 665 -17.86 6.83 -24.48
N LYS A 666 -18.76 7.81 -24.28
CA LYS A 666 -18.39 9.23 -24.30
C LYS A 666 -17.38 9.57 -23.22
N ARG A 667 -17.57 9.01 -22.00
CA ARG A 667 -16.62 9.19 -20.89
C ARG A 667 -15.29 8.50 -21.19
N LEU A 668 -15.31 7.24 -21.63
CA LEU A 668 -14.11 6.50 -22.04
C LEU A 668 -13.32 7.24 -23.11
N HIS A 669 -13.98 7.70 -24.18
CA HIS A 669 -13.33 8.48 -25.23
C HIS A 669 -12.74 9.80 -24.70
N SER A 670 -13.46 10.53 -23.86
CA SER A 670 -12.96 11.78 -23.26
C SER A 670 -11.73 11.55 -22.37
N LEU A 671 -11.64 10.42 -21.65
CA LEU A 671 -10.49 10.08 -20.83
C LEU A 671 -9.29 9.64 -21.71
N LEU A 672 -9.53 8.81 -22.73
CA LEU A 672 -8.50 8.29 -23.61
C LEU A 672 -8.00 9.33 -24.62
N SER A 673 -8.79 10.34 -24.97
CA SER A 673 -8.35 11.44 -25.84
C SER A 673 -7.24 12.31 -25.25
N ARG A 674 -7.06 12.24 -23.92
CA ARG A 674 -5.95 12.88 -23.20
C ARG A 674 -4.65 12.07 -23.24
N SER A 675 -4.71 10.81 -23.71
CA SER A 675 -3.55 9.95 -23.85
C SER A 675 -2.83 10.23 -25.19
N HIS A 676 -1.52 9.97 -25.22
CA HIS A 676 -0.72 10.09 -26.44
C HIS A 676 -0.76 8.83 -27.34
N HIS A 677 -1.81 7.97 -27.18
CA HIS A 677 -1.94 6.71 -27.90
C HIS A 677 -3.05 6.75 -28.95
N PRO A 678 -2.74 7.01 -30.23
CA PRO A 678 -3.73 7.16 -31.30
C PRO A 678 -4.66 5.96 -31.49
N SER A 679 -4.15 4.73 -31.27
CA SER A 679 -4.94 3.51 -31.42
C SER A 679 -6.08 3.39 -30.40
N LEU A 680 -5.84 3.79 -29.12
CA LEU A 680 -6.85 3.85 -28.08
C LEU A 680 -7.91 4.92 -28.37
N GLN A 681 -7.46 6.08 -28.87
CA GLN A 681 -8.36 7.16 -29.28
C GLN A 681 -9.28 6.71 -30.40
N THR A 682 -8.72 6.13 -31.47
CA THR A 682 -9.48 5.64 -32.64
C THR A 682 -10.49 4.57 -32.23
N ARG A 683 -10.10 3.60 -31.39
CA ARG A 683 -11.01 2.53 -30.92
C ARG A 683 -12.15 3.08 -30.07
N SER A 684 -11.85 3.94 -29.11
CA SER A 684 -12.87 4.55 -28.26
C SER A 684 -13.82 5.45 -29.02
N GLU A 685 -13.33 6.16 -30.06
CA GLU A 685 -14.14 6.94 -30.98
C GLU A 685 -15.07 6.04 -31.82
N ALA A 686 -14.56 4.91 -32.33
CA ALA A 686 -15.36 3.95 -33.08
C ALA A 686 -16.51 3.38 -32.24
N MET A 687 -16.25 3.02 -30.97
CA MET A 687 -17.29 2.57 -30.05
C MET A 687 -18.35 3.66 -29.79
N LEU A 688 -17.92 4.90 -29.57
CA LEU A 688 -18.85 6.03 -29.41
C LEU A 688 -19.66 6.30 -30.66
N ARG A 689 -19.05 6.21 -31.84
CA ARG A 689 -19.73 6.35 -33.13
C ARG A 689 -20.78 5.26 -33.31
N TRP A 690 -20.45 4.00 -33.04
CA TRP A 690 -21.39 2.90 -33.07
C TRP A 690 -22.62 3.17 -32.19
N ALA A 691 -22.44 3.61 -30.94
CA ALA A 691 -23.57 3.93 -30.04
C ALA A 691 -24.43 5.09 -30.54
N ASN A 692 -23.86 6.05 -31.29
CA ASN A 692 -24.61 7.14 -31.89
C ASN A 692 -25.40 6.70 -33.15
N GLU A 693 -24.83 5.83 -33.97
CA GLU A 693 -25.32 5.52 -35.32
C GLU A 693 -26.18 4.25 -35.37
N ILE A 694 -26.16 3.39 -34.33
CA ILE A 694 -26.97 2.17 -34.32
C ILE A 694 -28.46 2.48 -34.50
N GLU A 695 -29.08 1.95 -35.56
CA GLU A 695 -30.48 2.10 -35.88
C GLU A 695 -31.29 0.91 -35.33
N LEU A 696 -31.76 1.02 -34.08
CA LEU A 696 -32.45 -0.06 -33.37
C LEU A 696 -33.76 -0.45 -34.05
N THR A 697 -34.46 0.46 -34.69
CA THR A 697 -35.71 0.18 -35.42
C THR A 697 -35.51 -0.82 -36.56
N ASN A 698 -34.31 -0.85 -37.15
CA ASN A 698 -33.94 -1.78 -38.22
C ASN A 698 -33.52 -3.17 -37.67
N LEU A 699 -33.40 -3.31 -36.34
CA LEU A 699 -32.96 -4.52 -35.66
C LEU A 699 -34.12 -5.17 -34.85
N PHE A 700 -35.28 -4.54 -34.79
CA PHE A 700 -36.50 -5.02 -34.14
C PHE A 700 -37.65 -5.14 -35.11
N PRO A 701 -38.55 -6.15 -34.97
CA PRO A 701 -38.52 -7.18 -33.94
C PRO A 701 -37.43 -8.25 -34.13
N LEU A 702 -36.93 -8.80 -33.02
CA LEU A 702 -35.78 -9.69 -32.98
C LEU A 702 -35.93 -10.96 -33.84
N GLN A 703 -37.16 -11.37 -34.13
CA GLN A 703 -37.49 -12.62 -34.81
C GLN A 703 -37.45 -12.56 -36.33
N THR A 704 -37.72 -11.40 -36.89
CA THR A 704 -37.82 -11.22 -38.35
C THR A 704 -36.52 -10.81 -39.00
N ILE A 705 -35.54 -10.36 -38.22
CA ILE A 705 -34.28 -9.81 -38.70
C ILE A 705 -33.13 -10.65 -38.15
N SER A 706 -32.78 -11.70 -38.89
CA SER A 706 -31.72 -12.64 -38.54
C SER A 706 -30.64 -12.70 -39.62
N ASP A 707 -29.47 -13.18 -39.23
CA ASP A 707 -28.32 -13.43 -40.13
C ASP A 707 -28.54 -14.71 -40.95
N SER A 708 -27.53 -15.08 -41.77
CA SER A 708 -27.53 -16.31 -42.58
C SER A 708 -27.56 -17.62 -41.76
N LYS A 709 -27.33 -17.55 -40.44
CA LYS A 709 -27.40 -18.68 -39.50
C LYS A 709 -28.70 -18.69 -38.68
N GLY A 710 -29.60 -17.71 -38.89
CA GLY A 710 -30.85 -17.59 -38.15
C GLY A 710 -30.70 -16.91 -36.76
N GLU A 711 -29.56 -16.30 -36.47
CA GLU A 711 -29.39 -15.54 -35.22
C GLU A 711 -29.86 -14.10 -35.40
N PRO A 712 -30.51 -13.49 -34.36
CA PRO A 712 -30.95 -12.10 -34.44
C PRO A 712 -29.80 -11.14 -34.67
N LEU A 713 -29.88 -10.28 -35.68
CA LEU A 713 -28.84 -9.29 -35.99
C LEU A 713 -28.51 -8.38 -34.81
N PHE A 714 -29.52 -8.05 -34.00
CA PHE A 714 -29.33 -7.27 -32.78
C PHE A 714 -28.31 -7.89 -31.81
N LEU A 715 -28.43 -9.20 -31.56
CA LEU A 715 -27.51 -9.91 -30.67
C LEU A 715 -26.09 -9.95 -31.23
N ASN A 716 -25.95 -10.13 -32.53
CA ASN A 716 -24.65 -10.11 -33.21
C ASN A 716 -23.97 -8.74 -33.07
N GLU A 717 -24.73 -7.65 -33.21
CA GLU A 717 -24.20 -6.29 -33.01
C GLU A 717 -23.76 -6.05 -31.56
N LEU A 718 -24.55 -6.50 -30.58
CA LEU A 718 -24.15 -6.41 -29.17
C LEU A 718 -22.89 -7.25 -28.86
N GLN A 719 -22.79 -8.46 -29.45
CA GLN A 719 -21.63 -9.33 -29.27
C GLN A 719 -20.35 -8.70 -29.85
N LYS A 720 -20.43 -8.05 -31.04
CA LYS A 720 -19.30 -7.34 -31.62
C LYS A 720 -18.80 -6.22 -30.68
N ILE A 721 -19.70 -5.44 -30.12
CA ILE A 721 -19.32 -4.37 -29.19
C ILE A 721 -18.77 -4.91 -27.88
N ARG A 722 -19.24 -6.06 -27.37
CA ARG A 722 -18.67 -6.71 -26.20
C ARG A 722 -17.20 -7.07 -26.46
N ASN A 723 -16.91 -7.65 -27.63
CA ASN A 723 -15.55 -7.99 -28.01
C ASN A 723 -14.67 -6.70 -28.16
N GLU A 724 -15.24 -5.59 -28.63
CA GLU A 724 -14.51 -4.31 -28.71
C GLU A 724 -14.20 -3.73 -27.32
N ILE A 725 -15.09 -3.88 -26.34
CA ILE A 725 -14.81 -3.49 -24.94
C ILE A 725 -13.65 -4.33 -24.35
N GLU A 726 -13.66 -5.65 -24.59
CA GLU A 726 -12.58 -6.55 -24.16
C GLU A 726 -11.25 -6.19 -24.83
N ASN A 727 -11.25 -5.94 -26.14
CA ASN A 727 -10.08 -5.51 -26.89
C ASN A 727 -9.54 -4.17 -26.39
N LEU A 728 -10.42 -3.22 -26.05
CA LEU A 728 -10.02 -1.94 -25.47
C LEU A 728 -9.35 -2.14 -24.09
N ALA A 729 -9.90 -3.04 -23.25
CA ALA A 729 -9.32 -3.37 -21.96
C ALA A 729 -7.89 -3.94 -22.10
N ASN A 730 -7.70 -4.87 -23.04
CA ASN A 730 -6.40 -5.47 -23.32
C ASN A 730 -5.40 -4.41 -23.83
N GLN A 731 -5.82 -3.55 -24.74
CA GLN A 731 -4.95 -2.47 -25.23
C GLN A 731 -4.56 -1.47 -24.12
N ILE A 732 -5.48 -1.13 -23.22
CA ILE A 732 -5.17 -0.28 -22.07
C ILE A 732 -4.10 -0.95 -21.20
N ASN A 733 -4.22 -2.25 -20.95
CA ASN A 733 -3.23 -3.02 -20.21
C ASN A 733 -1.86 -2.99 -20.90
N ASP A 734 -1.83 -3.26 -22.21
CA ASP A 734 -0.59 -3.34 -22.98
C ASP A 734 0.15 -1.99 -23.05
N TYR A 735 -0.58 -0.89 -23.23
CA TYR A 735 0.04 0.43 -23.42
C TYR A 735 0.45 1.11 -22.11
N PHE A 736 -0.30 0.93 -21.04
CA PHE A 736 -0.05 1.68 -19.81
C PHE A 736 0.60 0.86 -18.71
N PHE A 737 0.39 -0.47 -18.70
CA PHE A 737 0.80 -1.29 -17.56
C PHE A 737 1.91 -2.28 -17.89
N THR A 738 2.06 -2.71 -19.16
CA THR A 738 3.12 -3.62 -19.59
C THR A 738 4.17 -2.88 -20.41
N HIS A 739 5.33 -2.61 -19.81
CA HIS A 739 6.49 -2.06 -20.51
C HIS A 739 7.24 -3.21 -21.21
N GLN A 740 6.66 -3.79 -22.27
CA GLN A 740 7.18 -4.98 -22.97
C GLN A 740 8.58 -4.81 -23.58
N GLU A 741 9.07 -3.58 -23.75
CA GLU A 741 10.40 -3.32 -24.30
C GLU A 741 11.55 -3.46 -23.29
N ASP A 742 11.27 -3.75 -22.01
CA ASP A 742 12.27 -3.69 -20.94
C ASP A 742 12.93 -5.02 -20.57
N TYR A 743 12.47 -6.14 -21.12
CA TYR A 743 13.15 -7.43 -20.91
C TYR A 743 13.74 -7.94 -22.23
N PRO A 744 15.06 -8.10 -22.31
CA PRO A 744 15.62 -8.99 -23.33
C PRO A 744 15.02 -10.36 -23.09
N ILE A 745 14.52 -10.98 -24.17
CA ILE A 745 13.89 -12.30 -24.20
C ILE A 745 14.91 -13.35 -23.70
N LEU A 746 15.03 -13.48 -22.40
CA LEU A 746 15.73 -14.58 -21.73
C LEU A 746 14.79 -15.02 -20.60
N PHE A 747 14.12 -16.13 -20.83
CA PHE A 747 13.10 -16.78 -19.97
C PHE A 747 11.63 -16.40 -20.22
N MET A 748 11.12 -16.66 -21.42
CA MET A 748 9.73 -17.07 -21.56
C MET A 748 9.69 -18.60 -21.38
N ASN A 749 9.43 -19.07 -20.17
CA ASN A 749 8.79 -20.36 -20.01
C ASN A 749 7.31 -20.16 -20.38
N GLU A 750 6.91 -20.86 -21.45
CA GLU A 750 5.53 -21.09 -21.80
C GLU A 750 4.83 -21.78 -20.64
N GLU A 751 4.06 -21.04 -19.85
CA GLU A 751 2.94 -21.56 -19.05
C GLU A 751 2.26 -20.39 -18.29
N SER A 752 1.66 -19.48 -19.08
CA SER A 752 0.53 -18.70 -18.61
C SER A 752 -0.64 -18.93 -19.56
N LYS A 753 -1.33 -20.04 -19.36
CA LYS A 753 -2.65 -20.24 -19.95
C LYS A 753 -3.60 -19.15 -19.42
N PRO A 754 -4.43 -18.56 -20.30
CA PRO A 754 -5.45 -17.62 -19.84
C PRO A 754 -6.41 -18.34 -18.88
N LEU A 755 -6.85 -17.63 -17.85
CA LEU A 755 -7.72 -18.07 -16.75
C LEU A 755 -9.12 -18.60 -17.17
N HIS A 756 -9.31 -19.03 -18.42
CA HIS A 756 -10.57 -19.56 -18.95
C HIS A 756 -10.71 -21.08 -18.87
N GLU A 757 -9.69 -21.81 -18.43
CA GLU A 757 -9.76 -23.29 -18.33
C GLU A 757 -9.27 -23.79 -16.98
N ILE A 758 -9.98 -23.46 -15.91
CA ILE A 758 -9.93 -24.26 -14.69
C ILE A 758 -11.25 -25.02 -14.60
N GLU A 759 -11.27 -26.22 -15.14
CA GLU A 759 -12.26 -27.21 -14.77
C GLU A 759 -12.00 -27.62 -13.32
N VAL A 760 -12.83 -27.14 -12.42
CA VAL A 760 -12.85 -27.63 -11.05
C VAL A 760 -13.60 -28.94 -11.07
N GLU A 761 -12.86 -30.04 -11.10
CA GLU A 761 -13.39 -31.37 -10.70
C GLU A 761 -13.81 -31.30 -9.22
N MET A 762 -15.07 -31.62 -8.94
CA MET A 762 -15.63 -31.79 -7.59
C MET A 762 -15.27 -33.16 -7.02
#